data_67954fb860ec1a7854eacde93021bfaa
#
_entry.id   67954fb860ec1a7854eacde93021bfaa
#
_cell.length_a   1.000
_cell.length_b   1.000
_cell.length_c   1.000
_cell.angle_alpha   90.00
_cell.angle_beta   90.00
_cell.angle_gamma   90.00
#
_symmetry.space_group_name_H-M   'P 1'
#
loop_
_entity.id
_entity.type
_entity.pdbx_description
1 polymer ?
#
loop_
_entity_poly.entity_id
_entity_poly.type
_entity_poly.pdbx_seq_one_letter_code
_entity_poly.pdbx_strand_id
1 'polypeptide(L)'
;MSNEDQLMKDSNFFLRPEEEMDFIPIIPLNESDGETGDGTDIPDELPIIPLRNTVLFPGVVLPITVGRDKSIKAVNDAYKADKLIGVVAQKDSNVEDPGIPDIENIGTVARIVKLIKMPDGGTTVIIQGRNRFKIKSILSDNPYFKASIEIIKDEESPKDEDFAAYVSNIKETASDIIQLSPNIPAEASIILRNIENPSFLIHFVSSNLSAELKEKQQLLETSNIRDRADMLMKMLQRELQFAELKNKVTTKTKTELEKQQRDYFLQQQMKSIKEELGGDTNDREIKEMLKKADAKKWTAAAKELFQKGIEKLERMHPTTPDYSVVYNHLDLMLDLPWEEYTADKYDLRKAKKVLDNDHYGMEKIKERILEYLAVLKLKGDMKSPILCFVGPPGIGKTSLGKSIANAIGRKYVRQSLGGLHDESEIRGHRKTYIGAMPGRILQSIRKAKTSNPVMILDEIDKVGNDFRGDPSSALLEVLDPEQNNTFYDNYLELEYDLSKVLFIATANNLQNIQPALRDRLEIIDLGGYAVEEKLEIAKRHLIPKQKEAHGLKTTNFTINDKIIEKIIQEYTRESGVRELDRHIASIMRNQAKELALNEKVRANISGHDVERILGKPKYSNDLYKSVNIPGVAIGLAWTYVGGDILFMETSLSEGKGELKITGNLGNVMKESASTALSYLQANAKKYGIDQKLFDKRNIHIHVPEGAVPKDGPSAGITMMTSIASAFTSKKVKPFLAMTGEITLRGQVLPVGGIKEKVLAAKRAGIKEVIICSQNEKDVDEIDPEFIKGLKFRYVKNMSQVLDLALE
;
A
#
# COMPACT_ATOMS: atom_id res chain seq x y z
N MET A 1 -15.50 -64.07 -20.88
CA MET A 1 -14.72 -63.02 -20.24
C MET A 1 -15.05 -61.77 -21.03
N SER A 2 -15.90 -60.94 -20.47
CA SER A 2 -16.53 -59.80 -21.12
C SER A 2 -15.61 -58.58 -21.08
N ASN A 3 -15.85 -57.65 -22.00
CA ASN A 3 -15.11 -56.39 -22.14
C ASN A 3 -15.05 -55.52 -20.84
N GLU A 4 -15.77 -55.92 -19.78
CA GLU A 4 -15.77 -55.26 -18.46
C GLU A 4 -14.52 -55.56 -17.65
N ASP A 5 -13.84 -56.72 -17.87
CA ASP A 5 -12.64 -57.09 -17.11
C ASP A 5 -11.34 -56.41 -17.64
N GLN A 6 -11.37 -55.87 -18.85
CA GLN A 6 -10.24 -55.14 -19.42
C GLN A 6 -10.20 -53.68 -19.05
N LEU A 7 -11.37 -53.07 -18.76
CA LEU A 7 -11.53 -51.73 -18.26
C LEU A 7 -11.16 -51.57 -16.76
N MET A 8 -11.11 -52.74 -16.05
CA MET A 8 -10.72 -52.72 -14.59
C MET A 8 -9.22 -52.82 -14.34
N LYS A 9 -8.40 -53.13 -15.35
CA LYS A 9 -6.93 -53.17 -15.14
C LYS A 9 -6.22 -51.84 -15.23
N ASP A 10 -6.82 -50.83 -15.82
CA ASP A 10 -6.29 -49.46 -15.90
C ASP A 10 -6.70 -48.56 -14.72
N SER A 11 -7.47 -49.09 -13.75
CA SER A 11 -7.99 -48.35 -12.60
C SER A 11 -7.02 -48.14 -11.43
N ASN A 12 -5.74 -48.47 -11.59
CA ASN A 12 -4.70 -48.19 -10.59
C ASN A 12 -4.27 -46.71 -10.55
N PHE A 13 -5.02 -45.81 -11.24
CA PHE A 13 -4.74 -44.38 -11.29
C PHE A 13 -5.40 -43.58 -10.16
N PHE A 14 -6.13 -44.19 -9.25
CA PHE A 14 -7.03 -43.53 -8.32
C PHE A 14 -6.58 -43.46 -6.85
N LEU A 15 -5.31 -43.59 -6.55
CA LEU A 15 -4.86 -43.54 -5.14
C LEU A 15 -3.61 -42.65 -5.00
N ARG A 16 -3.80 -41.35 -4.82
CA ARG A 16 -2.85 -40.46 -4.15
C ARG A 16 -3.55 -39.68 -3.02
N PRO A 17 -2.85 -39.45 -1.88
CA PRO A 17 -3.43 -38.81 -0.72
C PRO A 17 -3.64 -37.30 -0.87
N GLU A 18 -4.48 -36.75 -0.04
CA GLU A 18 -5.13 -35.48 0.20
C GLU A 18 -4.38 -34.16 -0.04
N GLU A 19 -3.50 -34.02 -1.01
CA GLU A 19 -2.99 -32.70 -1.42
C GLU A 19 -3.04 -32.57 -2.94
N GLU A 20 -3.85 -31.59 -3.44
CA GLU A 20 -4.06 -31.23 -4.86
C GLU A 20 -5.04 -32.13 -5.64
N MET A 21 -6.35 -32.02 -5.34
CA MET A 21 -7.40 -32.47 -6.28
C MET A 21 -7.66 -31.41 -7.34
N ASP A 22 -6.78 -31.27 -8.32
CA ASP A 22 -7.09 -30.63 -9.58
C ASP A 22 -7.48 -31.69 -10.61
N PHE A 23 -8.74 -31.61 -11.02
CA PHE A 23 -9.34 -32.29 -12.18
C PHE A 23 -9.30 -33.83 -12.22
N ILE A 24 -10.37 -34.48 -11.77
CA ILE A 24 -10.66 -35.87 -12.09
C ILE A 24 -11.57 -35.90 -13.32
N PRO A 25 -11.19 -36.47 -14.49
CA PRO A 25 -12.08 -36.62 -15.61
C PRO A 25 -13.12 -37.68 -15.29
N ILE A 26 -14.37 -37.26 -15.08
CA ILE A 26 -15.48 -38.13 -14.82
C ILE A 26 -16.05 -38.54 -16.20
N ILE A 27 -15.88 -39.80 -16.55
CA ILE A 27 -16.33 -40.37 -17.81
C ILE A 27 -17.88 -40.39 -17.83
N PRO A 28 -18.54 -39.82 -18.84
CA PRO A 28 -19.97 -40.02 -19.00
C PRO A 28 -20.21 -41.51 -19.32
N LEU A 29 -20.97 -42.19 -18.49
CA LEU A 29 -21.57 -43.48 -18.85
C LEU A 29 -22.55 -43.22 -19.97
N ASN A 30 -22.46 -43.99 -21.05
CA ASN A 30 -23.18 -43.92 -22.34
C ASN A 30 -24.52 -43.16 -22.33
N GLU A 31 -24.74 -42.35 -23.39
CA GLU A 31 -25.94 -41.55 -23.66
C GLU A 31 -27.26 -42.36 -23.67
N SER A 32 -27.22 -43.70 -23.73
CA SER A 32 -28.41 -44.58 -23.70
C SER A 32 -29.13 -44.65 -22.35
N ASP A 33 -28.47 -44.18 -21.26
CA ASP A 33 -29.10 -44.09 -19.92
C ASP A 33 -29.46 -42.65 -19.51
N GLY A 34 -29.28 -41.69 -20.42
CA GLY A 34 -29.51 -40.23 -20.24
C GLY A 34 -30.93 -39.81 -20.66
N GLU A 35 -31.87 -40.69 -20.88
CA GLU A 35 -33.27 -40.29 -20.91
C GLU A 35 -33.63 -39.69 -19.54
N THR A 36 -33.90 -38.41 -19.55
CA THR A 36 -34.65 -37.70 -18.50
C THR A 36 -35.97 -38.44 -18.33
N GLY A 37 -35.96 -39.49 -17.50
CA GLY A 37 -37.19 -40.14 -17.07
C GLY A 37 -38.13 -39.08 -16.53
N ASP A 38 -39.26 -38.97 -17.19
CA ASP A 38 -40.36 -38.11 -16.77
C ASP A 38 -40.54 -38.26 -15.23
N GLY A 39 -40.69 -37.15 -14.50
CA GLY A 39 -40.53 -36.99 -13.04
C GLY A 39 -41.47 -37.79 -12.13
N THR A 40 -41.77 -39.03 -12.51
CA THR A 40 -42.78 -39.91 -11.85
C THR A 40 -42.23 -40.86 -10.79
N ASP A 41 -40.87 -40.93 -10.60
CA ASP A 41 -40.29 -41.90 -9.64
C ASP A 41 -39.40 -41.27 -8.57
N ILE A 42 -39.43 -39.97 -8.36
CA ILE A 42 -38.63 -39.35 -7.28
C ILE A 42 -39.58 -39.16 -6.08
N PRO A 43 -39.28 -39.76 -4.93
CA PRO A 43 -40.10 -39.61 -3.72
C PRO A 43 -40.12 -38.14 -3.25
N ASP A 44 -41.26 -37.70 -2.70
CA ASP A 44 -41.39 -36.37 -2.12
C ASP A 44 -40.52 -36.17 -0.86
N GLU A 45 -40.00 -37.25 -0.33
CA GLU A 45 -39.15 -37.27 0.89
C GLU A 45 -37.84 -38.01 0.59
N LEU A 46 -36.73 -37.35 0.80
CA LEU A 46 -35.39 -37.94 0.59
C LEU A 46 -34.49 -37.77 1.82
N PRO A 47 -33.55 -38.71 2.04
CA PRO A 47 -32.40 -38.48 2.93
C PRO A 47 -31.47 -37.45 2.32
N ILE A 48 -31.05 -36.49 3.13
CA ILE A 48 -30.18 -35.37 2.67
C ILE A 48 -28.78 -35.57 3.18
N ILE A 49 -27.79 -35.35 2.28
CA ILE A 49 -26.38 -35.46 2.60
C ILE A 49 -25.71 -34.14 2.28
N PRO A 50 -25.10 -33.43 3.28
CA PRO A 50 -24.33 -32.24 3.04
C PRO A 50 -22.91 -32.56 2.54
N LEU A 51 -22.53 -31.97 1.41
CA LEU A 51 -21.19 -32.03 0.83
C LEU A 51 -20.34 -30.87 1.33
N ARG A 52 -19.09 -31.15 1.70
CA ARG A 52 -18.21 -30.17 2.37
C ARG A 52 -17.61 -29.14 1.43
N ASN A 53 -17.06 -29.54 0.32
CA ASN A 53 -16.26 -28.64 -0.55
C ASN A 53 -16.66 -28.73 -2.02
N THR A 54 -17.84 -29.24 -2.32
CA THR A 54 -18.26 -29.42 -3.71
C THR A 54 -19.77 -29.28 -3.86
N VAL A 55 -20.19 -28.95 -5.07
CA VAL A 55 -21.59 -28.88 -5.50
C VAL A 55 -21.82 -29.96 -6.54
N LEU A 56 -22.85 -30.79 -6.37
CA LEU A 56 -23.24 -31.77 -7.36
C LEU A 56 -24.19 -31.15 -8.38
N PHE A 57 -23.84 -31.28 -9.65
CA PHE A 57 -24.66 -30.81 -10.75
C PHE A 57 -25.45 -31.97 -11.42
N PRO A 58 -26.62 -31.72 -12.02
CA PRO A 58 -27.38 -32.72 -12.79
C PRO A 58 -26.55 -33.36 -13.90
N GLY A 59 -26.69 -34.68 -14.07
CA GLY A 59 -25.94 -35.45 -15.05
C GLY A 59 -24.52 -35.82 -14.66
N VAL A 60 -23.92 -35.12 -13.71
CA VAL A 60 -22.52 -35.33 -13.33
C VAL A 60 -22.36 -36.49 -12.35
N VAL A 61 -21.35 -37.32 -12.57
CA VAL A 61 -20.98 -38.43 -11.67
C VAL A 61 -19.85 -37.97 -10.76
N LEU A 62 -20.00 -38.12 -9.46
CA LEU A 62 -19.03 -37.67 -8.46
C LEU A 62 -18.74 -38.76 -7.42
N PRO A 63 -17.48 -39.12 -7.20
CA PRO A 63 -17.09 -39.92 -6.04
C PRO A 63 -17.05 -39.04 -4.78
N ILE A 64 -17.75 -39.43 -3.73
CA ILE A 64 -17.73 -38.72 -2.45
C ILE A 64 -17.28 -39.64 -1.34
N THR A 65 -16.40 -39.15 -0.48
CA THR A 65 -16.01 -39.88 0.74
C THR A 65 -16.94 -39.51 1.88
N VAL A 66 -17.62 -40.47 2.44
CA VAL A 66 -18.57 -40.30 3.52
C VAL A 66 -17.92 -40.72 4.83
N GLY A 67 -17.63 -39.74 5.67
CA GLY A 67 -16.97 -39.99 6.97
C GLY A 67 -17.87 -39.77 8.20
N ARG A 68 -19.02 -39.08 8.04
CA ARG A 68 -19.92 -38.78 9.18
C ARG A 68 -20.89 -39.91 9.41
N ASP A 69 -21.10 -40.32 10.67
CA ASP A 69 -22.02 -41.40 11.02
C ASP A 69 -23.46 -41.23 10.49
N LYS A 70 -23.99 -39.99 10.54
CA LYS A 70 -25.30 -39.64 10.00
C LYS A 70 -25.35 -39.87 8.49
N SER A 71 -24.32 -39.43 7.78
CA SER A 71 -24.22 -39.56 6.31
C SER A 71 -24.01 -41.01 5.88
N ILE A 72 -23.21 -41.79 6.64
CA ILE A 72 -22.99 -43.23 6.38
C ILE A 72 -24.32 -43.98 6.53
N LYS A 73 -25.12 -43.66 7.57
CA LYS A 73 -26.43 -44.26 7.77
C LYS A 73 -27.40 -43.90 6.64
N ALA A 74 -27.49 -42.63 6.28
CA ALA A 74 -28.32 -42.14 5.20
C ALA A 74 -28.00 -42.87 3.87
N VAL A 75 -26.69 -42.98 3.50
CA VAL A 75 -26.27 -43.71 2.29
C VAL A 75 -26.63 -45.18 2.35
N ASN A 76 -26.40 -45.88 3.49
CA ASN A 76 -26.67 -47.30 3.59
C ASN A 76 -28.18 -47.59 3.51
N ASP A 77 -29.02 -46.75 4.11
CA ASP A 77 -30.47 -46.92 4.05
C ASP A 77 -31.00 -46.61 2.65
N ALA A 78 -30.55 -45.52 2.03
CA ALA A 78 -30.87 -45.20 0.67
C ALA A 78 -30.44 -46.27 -0.35
N TYR A 79 -29.23 -46.85 -0.15
CA TYR A 79 -28.69 -47.89 -1.04
C TYR A 79 -29.55 -49.20 -1.01
N LYS A 80 -30.17 -49.48 0.13
CA LYS A 80 -31.09 -50.64 0.30
C LYS A 80 -32.51 -50.36 -0.24
N ALA A 81 -32.92 -49.11 -0.29
CA ALA A 81 -34.22 -48.66 -0.83
C ALA A 81 -34.13 -48.27 -2.31
N ASP A 82 -34.47 -47.04 -2.64
CA ASP A 82 -34.59 -46.57 -4.02
C ASP A 82 -33.28 -46.13 -4.65
N LYS A 83 -32.15 -46.19 -3.89
CA LYS A 83 -30.83 -45.68 -4.26
C LYS A 83 -30.83 -44.19 -4.56
N LEU A 84 -31.81 -43.43 -4.08
CA LEU A 84 -31.93 -41.99 -4.25
C LEU A 84 -31.57 -41.25 -2.94
N ILE A 85 -30.82 -40.17 -3.08
CA ILE A 85 -30.44 -39.28 -1.99
C ILE A 85 -30.53 -37.84 -2.45
N GLY A 86 -30.84 -36.92 -1.58
CA GLY A 86 -30.72 -35.50 -1.81
C GLY A 86 -29.33 -35.03 -1.38
N VAL A 87 -28.63 -34.33 -2.24
CA VAL A 87 -27.29 -33.83 -1.99
C VAL A 87 -27.31 -32.31 -2.02
N VAL A 88 -26.80 -31.67 -0.96
CA VAL A 88 -26.74 -30.21 -0.82
C VAL A 88 -25.35 -29.79 -0.42
N ALA A 89 -24.93 -28.59 -0.82
CA ALA A 89 -23.65 -28.04 -0.39
C ALA A 89 -23.76 -27.53 1.06
N GLN A 90 -22.67 -27.62 1.79
CA GLN A 90 -22.50 -27.01 3.10
C GLN A 90 -22.01 -25.57 2.93
N LYS A 91 -22.61 -24.59 3.62
CA LYS A 91 -22.26 -23.17 3.49
C LYS A 91 -20.87 -22.82 3.97
N ASP A 92 -20.43 -23.45 5.07
CA ASP A 92 -19.09 -23.27 5.63
C ASP A 92 -18.40 -24.63 5.78
N SER A 93 -17.32 -24.82 5.05
CA SER A 93 -16.54 -26.06 5.04
C SER A 93 -15.85 -26.38 6.38
N ASN A 94 -15.71 -25.40 7.29
CA ASN A 94 -15.05 -25.59 8.58
C ASN A 94 -15.95 -26.25 9.64
N VAL A 95 -17.26 -26.27 9.43
CA VAL A 95 -18.19 -26.89 10.37
C VAL A 95 -18.15 -28.41 10.19
N GLU A 96 -17.73 -29.15 11.22
CA GLU A 96 -17.61 -30.62 11.16
C GLU A 96 -18.95 -31.36 11.16
N ASP A 97 -19.91 -30.95 11.98
CA ASP A 97 -21.28 -31.50 12.02
C ASP A 97 -22.29 -30.38 11.71
N PRO A 98 -22.61 -30.13 10.41
CA PRO A 98 -23.50 -29.07 10.01
C PRO A 98 -24.91 -29.30 10.50
N GLY A 99 -25.51 -28.25 11.05
CA GLY A 99 -26.93 -28.16 11.35
C GLY A 99 -27.76 -27.72 10.15
N ILE A 100 -29.05 -27.57 10.34
CA ILE A 100 -30.01 -27.10 9.31
C ILE A 100 -29.63 -25.70 8.72
N PRO A 101 -29.15 -24.74 9.52
CA PRO A 101 -28.75 -23.43 8.98
C PRO A 101 -27.50 -23.46 8.12
N ASP A 102 -26.67 -24.50 8.26
CA ASP A 102 -25.34 -24.60 7.68
C ASP A 102 -25.35 -25.25 6.28
N ILE A 103 -26.51 -25.67 5.80
CA ILE A 103 -26.70 -26.29 4.48
C ILE A 103 -27.43 -25.36 3.53
N GLU A 104 -27.21 -25.55 2.23
CA GLU A 104 -27.91 -24.80 1.20
C GLU A 104 -29.33 -25.35 0.98
N ASN A 105 -30.24 -24.48 0.55
CA ASN A 105 -31.64 -24.85 0.34
C ASN A 105 -31.92 -25.53 -1.01
N ILE A 106 -31.02 -25.36 -1.97
CA ILE A 106 -31.13 -25.95 -3.31
C ILE A 106 -29.98 -26.94 -3.47
N GLY A 107 -30.33 -28.14 -3.90
CA GLY A 107 -29.40 -29.22 -4.14
C GLY A 107 -29.76 -30.05 -5.34
N THR A 108 -29.13 -31.21 -5.47
CA THR A 108 -29.36 -32.14 -6.59
C THR A 108 -29.73 -33.51 -6.03
N VAL A 109 -30.83 -34.08 -6.57
CA VAL A 109 -31.17 -35.49 -6.31
C VAL A 109 -30.12 -36.35 -6.98
N ALA A 110 -29.51 -37.23 -6.22
CA ALA A 110 -28.46 -38.11 -6.72
C ALA A 110 -28.89 -39.59 -6.62
N ARG A 111 -28.51 -40.36 -7.63
CA ARG A 111 -28.61 -41.82 -7.61
C ARG A 111 -27.29 -42.41 -7.16
N ILE A 112 -27.33 -43.32 -6.22
CA ILE A 112 -26.16 -44.07 -5.79
C ILE A 112 -25.83 -45.15 -6.82
N VAL A 113 -24.71 -44.98 -7.55
CA VAL A 113 -24.23 -45.91 -8.58
C VAL A 113 -23.48 -47.07 -7.94
N LYS A 114 -22.54 -46.77 -7.05
CA LYS A 114 -21.69 -47.79 -6.39
C LYS A 114 -21.25 -47.35 -5.02
N LEU A 115 -21.14 -48.29 -4.10
CA LEU A 115 -20.62 -48.10 -2.76
C LEU A 115 -19.34 -48.92 -2.60
N ILE A 116 -18.24 -48.28 -2.24
CA ILE A 116 -16.92 -48.86 -2.10
C ILE A 116 -16.46 -48.68 -0.66
N LYS A 117 -16.18 -49.74 0.02
CA LYS A 117 -15.60 -49.71 1.37
C LYS A 117 -14.06 -49.78 1.22
N MET A 118 -13.40 -48.80 1.77
CA MET A 118 -11.97 -48.67 1.73
C MET A 118 -11.30 -49.48 2.86
N PRO A 119 -10.06 -49.94 2.69
CA PRO A 119 -9.35 -50.75 3.72
C PRO A 119 -9.08 -49.96 5.02
N ASP A 120 -9.06 -48.63 4.98
CA ASP A 120 -8.90 -47.68 6.09
C ASP A 120 -10.17 -47.45 6.91
N GLY A 121 -11.29 -48.10 6.54
CA GLY A 121 -12.60 -47.96 7.17
C GLY A 121 -13.48 -46.85 6.56
N GLY A 122 -12.94 -46.02 5.64
CA GLY A 122 -13.68 -45.02 4.90
C GLY A 122 -14.68 -45.64 3.93
N THR A 123 -15.79 -44.96 3.67
CA THR A 123 -16.79 -45.35 2.68
C THR A 123 -16.84 -44.33 1.54
N THR A 124 -16.45 -44.74 0.35
CA THR A 124 -16.57 -43.92 -0.86
C THR A 124 -17.82 -44.33 -1.64
N VAL A 125 -18.62 -43.35 -1.99
CA VAL A 125 -19.88 -43.54 -2.72
C VAL A 125 -19.79 -42.82 -4.05
N ILE A 126 -20.04 -43.55 -5.14
CA ILE A 126 -20.15 -42.97 -6.46
C ILE A 126 -21.61 -42.59 -6.67
N ILE A 127 -21.89 -41.31 -6.82
CA ILE A 127 -23.22 -40.75 -7.02
C ILE A 127 -23.35 -40.09 -8.39
N GLN A 128 -24.52 -40.16 -8.98
CA GLN A 128 -24.87 -39.47 -10.21
C GLN A 128 -26.01 -38.47 -9.97
N GLY A 129 -25.78 -37.20 -10.27
CA GLY A 129 -26.81 -36.16 -10.17
C GLY A 129 -27.93 -36.39 -11.16
N ARG A 130 -29.17 -36.15 -10.74
CA ARG A 130 -30.37 -36.23 -11.59
C ARG A 130 -31.04 -34.86 -11.74
N ASN A 131 -31.97 -34.54 -10.88
CA ASN A 131 -32.77 -33.31 -10.93
C ASN A 131 -32.36 -32.36 -9.81
N ARG A 132 -32.47 -31.06 -10.06
CA ARG A 132 -32.36 -30.05 -9.00
C ARG A 132 -33.60 -30.10 -8.10
N PHE A 133 -33.43 -29.85 -6.84
CA PHE A 133 -34.53 -29.76 -5.88
C PHE A 133 -34.35 -28.62 -4.92
N LYS A 134 -35.46 -28.18 -4.34
CA LYS A 134 -35.53 -27.23 -3.24
C LYS A 134 -36.07 -27.94 -2.02
N ILE A 135 -35.46 -27.70 -0.84
CA ILE A 135 -35.95 -28.19 0.44
C ILE A 135 -37.21 -27.39 0.83
N LYS A 136 -38.35 -28.05 0.99
CA LYS A 136 -39.61 -27.47 1.51
C LYS A 136 -39.61 -27.42 3.03
N SER A 137 -39.32 -28.54 3.64
CA SER A 137 -39.25 -28.68 5.10
C SER A 137 -38.36 -29.85 5.49
N ILE A 138 -37.67 -29.73 6.60
CA ILE A 138 -36.92 -30.85 7.17
C ILE A 138 -37.85 -31.61 8.09
N LEU A 139 -37.96 -32.92 7.86
CA LEU A 139 -38.87 -33.81 8.55
C LEU A 139 -38.22 -34.43 9.80
N SER A 140 -36.92 -34.72 9.74
CA SER A 140 -36.13 -35.31 10.82
C SER A 140 -34.63 -34.96 10.65
N ASP A 141 -33.94 -34.85 11.76
CA ASP A 141 -32.49 -34.66 11.82
C ASP A 141 -31.76 -35.87 12.45
N ASN A 142 -32.54 -36.85 12.94
CA ASN A 142 -32.01 -38.06 13.58
C ASN A 142 -32.79 -39.29 13.03
N PRO A 143 -32.14 -40.36 12.51
CA PRO A 143 -30.70 -40.64 12.57
C PRO A 143 -29.86 -39.91 11.51
N TYR A 144 -30.50 -39.22 10.53
CA TYR A 144 -29.94 -38.37 9.51
C TYR A 144 -30.96 -37.35 9.02
N PHE A 145 -30.52 -36.35 8.28
CA PHE A 145 -31.42 -35.36 7.69
C PHE A 145 -32.37 -36.03 6.69
N LYS A 146 -33.66 -35.92 6.92
CA LYS A 146 -34.71 -36.30 5.99
C LYS A 146 -35.57 -35.08 5.69
N ALA A 147 -35.73 -34.74 4.43
CA ALA A 147 -36.45 -33.55 4.02
C ALA A 147 -37.52 -33.85 2.98
N SER A 148 -38.60 -33.09 3.05
CA SER A 148 -39.56 -32.97 1.97
C SER A 148 -39.00 -32.01 0.92
N ILE A 149 -39.02 -32.42 -0.35
CA ILE A 149 -38.39 -31.74 -1.44
C ILE A 149 -39.40 -31.31 -2.52
N GLU A 150 -39.00 -30.35 -3.31
CA GLU A 150 -39.67 -29.92 -4.50
C GLU A 150 -38.69 -29.93 -5.68
N ILE A 151 -39.02 -30.69 -6.72
CA ILE A 151 -38.22 -30.78 -7.93
C ILE A 151 -38.28 -29.47 -8.69
N ILE A 152 -37.13 -28.91 -9.00
CA ILE A 152 -37.00 -27.74 -9.86
C ILE A 152 -36.85 -28.25 -11.28
N LYS A 153 -37.85 -27.97 -12.13
CA LYS A 153 -37.77 -28.29 -13.57
C LYS A 153 -36.83 -27.31 -14.24
N ASP A 154 -35.84 -27.81 -14.97
CA ASP A 154 -35.02 -27.00 -15.84
C ASP A 154 -35.83 -26.50 -17.03
N GLU A 155 -35.60 -25.26 -17.46
CA GLU A 155 -36.13 -24.72 -18.70
C GLU A 155 -35.51 -25.47 -19.88
N GLU A 156 -36.31 -25.71 -20.92
CA GLU A 156 -35.77 -26.30 -22.15
C GLU A 156 -34.69 -25.41 -22.75
N SER A 157 -33.65 -26.04 -23.27
CA SER A 157 -32.54 -25.32 -23.89
C SER A 157 -33.06 -24.54 -25.13
N PRO A 158 -32.81 -23.23 -25.22
CA PRO A 158 -33.19 -22.45 -26.39
C PRO A 158 -32.56 -23.03 -27.66
N LYS A 159 -33.37 -23.10 -28.72
CA LYS A 159 -32.94 -23.65 -30.05
C LYS A 159 -32.52 -22.54 -31.02
N ASP A 160 -32.08 -21.40 -30.54
CA ASP A 160 -31.61 -20.28 -31.36
C ASP A 160 -30.11 -20.34 -31.67
N GLU A 161 -29.71 -19.73 -32.77
CA GLU A 161 -28.30 -19.69 -33.22
C GLU A 161 -27.40 -18.96 -32.24
N ASP A 162 -27.89 -17.94 -31.51
CA ASP A 162 -27.14 -17.17 -30.54
C ASP A 162 -26.75 -18.04 -29.34
N PHE A 163 -27.66 -18.86 -28.83
CA PHE A 163 -27.35 -19.75 -27.72
C PHE A 163 -26.40 -20.88 -28.13
N ALA A 164 -26.55 -21.39 -29.39
CA ALA A 164 -25.63 -22.38 -29.93
C ALA A 164 -24.18 -21.81 -30.04
N ALA A 165 -24.04 -20.56 -30.49
CA ALA A 165 -22.75 -19.88 -30.51
C ALA A 165 -22.16 -19.68 -29.10
N TYR A 166 -23.01 -19.37 -28.12
CA TYR A 166 -22.59 -19.24 -26.71
C TYR A 166 -22.06 -20.56 -26.15
N VAL A 167 -22.74 -21.65 -26.41
CA VAL A 167 -22.35 -23.02 -26.02
C VAL A 167 -21.03 -23.43 -26.70
N SER A 168 -20.85 -23.07 -27.98
CA SER A 168 -19.59 -23.30 -28.69
C SER A 168 -18.41 -22.54 -28.06
N ASN A 169 -18.65 -21.30 -27.69
CA ASN A 169 -17.63 -20.47 -27.03
C ASN A 169 -17.24 -21.00 -25.63
N ILE A 170 -18.22 -21.56 -24.88
CA ILE A 170 -17.92 -22.24 -23.59
C ILE A 170 -17.01 -23.46 -23.84
N LYS A 171 -17.30 -24.26 -24.89
CA LYS A 171 -16.46 -25.43 -25.25
C LYS A 171 -15.02 -25.02 -25.62
N GLU A 172 -14.90 -23.97 -26.42
CA GLU A 172 -13.60 -23.45 -26.87
C GLU A 172 -12.78 -22.92 -25.68
N THR A 173 -13.36 -22.03 -24.90
CA THR A 173 -12.69 -21.45 -23.71
C THR A 173 -12.28 -22.52 -22.69
N ALA A 174 -13.15 -23.50 -22.43
CA ALA A 174 -12.81 -24.61 -21.54
C ALA A 174 -11.71 -25.51 -22.14
N SER A 175 -11.70 -25.72 -23.46
CA SER A 175 -10.63 -26.45 -24.12
C SER A 175 -9.28 -25.75 -24.06
N ASP A 176 -9.27 -24.42 -24.16
CA ASP A 176 -8.06 -23.60 -24.04
C ASP A 176 -7.48 -23.68 -22.62
N ILE A 177 -8.34 -23.65 -21.60
CA ILE A 177 -7.93 -23.85 -20.21
C ILE A 177 -7.28 -25.22 -20.02
N ILE A 178 -7.87 -26.28 -20.58
CA ILE A 178 -7.32 -27.63 -20.52
C ILE A 178 -5.92 -27.69 -21.17
N GLN A 179 -5.74 -27.06 -22.34
CA GLN A 179 -4.45 -27.03 -23.02
C GLN A 179 -3.36 -26.27 -22.26
N LEU A 180 -3.75 -25.23 -21.54
CA LEU A 180 -2.83 -24.40 -20.74
C LEU A 180 -2.52 -25.02 -19.37
N SER A 181 -3.29 -26.03 -18.94
CA SER A 181 -3.18 -26.64 -17.61
C SER A 181 -2.42 -27.97 -17.67
N PRO A 182 -1.14 -28.03 -17.27
CA PRO A 182 -0.29 -29.23 -17.39
C PRO A 182 -0.78 -30.43 -16.55
N ASN A 183 -1.66 -30.18 -15.58
CA ASN A 183 -2.19 -31.21 -14.68
C ASN A 183 -3.46 -31.87 -15.19
N ILE A 184 -4.03 -31.39 -16.30
CA ILE A 184 -5.25 -31.95 -16.89
C ILE A 184 -4.89 -32.82 -18.10
N PRO A 185 -5.33 -34.08 -18.15
CA PRO A 185 -5.08 -34.95 -19.29
C PRO A 185 -5.66 -34.38 -20.59
N ALA A 186 -4.95 -34.48 -21.70
CA ALA A 186 -5.39 -33.96 -23.00
C ALA A 186 -6.70 -34.61 -23.49
N GLU A 187 -6.99 -35.81 -23.02
CA GLU A 187 -8.22 -36.59 -23.30
C GLU A 187 -9.46 -35.85 -22.79
N ALA A 188 -9.36 -35.00 -21.76
CA ALA A 188 -10.49 -34.21 -21.24
C ALA A 188 -11.08 -33.27 -22.32
N SER A 189 -10.23 -32.73 -23.20
CA SER A 189 -10.66 -31.88 -24.32
C SER A 189 -11.48 -32.68 -25.34
N ILE A 190 -11.20 -33.97 -25.55
CA ILE A 190 -11.95 -34.85 -26.46
C ILE A 190 -13.33 -35.12 -25.85
N ILE A 191 -13.40 -35.40 -24.56
CA ILE A 191 -14.67 -35.63 -23.85
C ILE A 191 -15.57 -34.40 -23.96
N LEU A 192 -15.02 -33.22 -23.71
CA LEU A 192 -15.75 -31.95 -23.77
C LEU A 192 -16.33 -31.68 -25.13
N ARG A 193 -15.62 -31.98 -26.22
CA ARG A 193 -16.07 -31.81 -27.61
C ARG A 193 -17.26 -32.71 -27.97
N ASN A 194 -17.28 -33.93 -27.42
CA ASN A 194 -18.30 -34.94 -27.70
C ASN A 194 -19.61 -34.74 -26.93
N ILE A 195 -19.68 -33.79 -26.00
CA ILE A 195 -20.93 -33.49 -25.28
C ILE A 195 -21.86 -32.71 -26.24
N GLU A 196 -22.99 -33.30 -26.66
CA GLU A 196 -23.95 -32.67 -27.57
C GLU A 196 -25.02 -31.87 -26.82
N ASN A 197 -25.41 -32.31 -25.62
CA ASN A 197 -26.47 -31.66 -24.83
C ASN A 197 -25.97 -30.39 -24.16
N PRO A 198 -26.49 -29.18 -24.49
CA PRO A 198 -26.03 -27.92 -23.95
C PRO A 198 -26.20 -27.80 -22.42
N SER A 199 -27.33 -28.29 -21.88
CA SER A 199 -27.57 -28.24 -20.43
C SER A 199 -26.56 -29.09 -19.67
N PHE A 200 -26.31 -30.31 -20.15
CA PHE A 200 -25.32 -31.21 -19.57
C PHE A 200 -23.91 -30.64 -19.70
N LEU A 201 -23.56 -30.02 -20.82
CA LEU A 201 -22.28 -29.36 -20.99
C LEU A 201 -22.04 -28.27 -19.91
N ILE A 202 -23.04 -27.39 -19.73
CA ILE A 202 -22.94 -26.32 -18.74
C ILE A 202 -22.77 -26.91 -17.35
N HIS A 203 -23.52 -27.94 -16.97
CA HIS A 203 -23.37 -28.60 -15.68
C HIS A 203 -22.01 -29.29 -15.54
N PHE A 204 -21.52 -29.95 -16.56
CA PHE A 204 -20.23 -30.63 -16.57
C PHE A 204 -19.07 -29.66 -16.39
N VAL A 205 -19.06 -28.56 -17.14
CA VAL A 205 -18.04 -27.52 -17.03
C VAL A 205 -18.11 -26.83 -15.68
N SER A 206 -19.33 -26.50 -15.18
CA SER A 206 -19.52 -25.88 -13.87
C SER A 206 -19.00 -26.73 -12.71
N SER A 207 -19.17 -28.06 -12.81
CA SER A 207 -18.65 -29.01 -11.80
C SER A 207 -17.13 -28.99 -11.72
N ASN A 208 -16.47 -28.94 -12.89
CA ASN A 208 -15.01 -29.05 -13.02
C ASN A 208 -14.27 -27.70 -12.98
N LEU A 209 -14.97 -26.58 -12.90
CA LEU A 209 -14.40 -25.24 -12.82
C LEU A 209 -13.69 -25.01 -11.48
N SER A 210 -12.53 -24.38 -11.48
CA SER A 210 -11.80 -23.96 -10.26
C SER A 210 -12.41 -22.65 -9.72
N ALA A 211 -13.60 -22.74 -9.14
CA ALA A 211 -14.34 -21.61 -8.59
C ALA A 211 -14.69 -21.83 -7.12
N GLU A 212 -14.98 -20.75 -6.39
CA GLU A 212 -15.41 -20.82 -5.01
C GLU A 212 -16.75 -21.58 -4.88
N LEU A 213 -16.93 -22.28 -3.76
CA LEU A 213 -18.15 -23.07 -3.48
C LEU A 213 -19.43 -22.24 -3.66
N LYS A 214 -19.42 -21.00 -3.21
CA LYS A 214 -20.54 -20.05 -3.37
C LYS A 214 -20.87 -19.74 -4.83
N GLU A 215 -19.86 -19.58 -5.64
CA GLU A 215 -20.03 -19.32 -7.08
C GLU A 215 -20.61 -20.54 -7.79
N LYS A 216 -20.14 -21.75 -7.46
CA LYS A 216 -20.70 -23.00 -7.96
C LYS A 216 -22.17 -23.20 -7.49
N GLN A 217 -22.48 -22.86 -6.25
CA GLN A 217 -23.82 -22.92 -5.73
C GLN A 217 -24.76 -21.95 -6.48
N GLN A 218 -24.32 -20.72 -6.76
CA GLN A 218 -25.09 -19.77 -7.57
C GLN A 218 -25.40 -20.30 -8.99
N LEU A 219 -24.44 -20.97 -9.62
CA LEU A 219 -24.67 -21.64 -10.90
C LEU A 219 -25.74 -22.73 -10.80
N LEU A 220 -25.75 -23.51 -9.72
CA LEU A 220 -26.80 -24.52 -9.48
C LEU A 220 -28.17 -23.89 -9.24
N GLU A 221 -28.24 -22.78 -8.53
CA GLU A 221 -29.49 -22.06 -8.19
C GLU A 221 -30.12 -21.34 -9.35
N THR A 222 -29.33 -20.87 -10.32
CA THR A 222 -29.82 -20.14 -11.49
C THR A 222 -30.73 -21.03 -12.34
N SER A 223 -32.00 -20.69 -12.46
CA SER A 223 -32.99 -21.51 -13.20
C SER A 223 -32.92 -21.30 -14.70
N ASN A 224 -32.66 -20.07 -15.15
CA ASN A 224 -32.56 -19.76 -16.56
C ASN A 224 -31.22 -20.25 -17.14
N ILE A 225 -31.25 -21.04 -18.18
CA ILE A 225 -30.06 -21.66 -18.77
C ILE A 225 -29.13 -20.63 -19.45
N ARG A 226 -29.66 -19.53 -19.99
CA ARG A 226 -28.84 -18.45 -20.58
C ARG A 226 -28.05 -17.68 -19.51
N ASP A 227 -28.74 -17.32 -18.44
CA ASP A 227 -28.09 -16.61 -17.33
C ASP A 227 -26.98 -17.47 -16.69
N ARG A 228 -27.26 -18.79 -16.59
CA ARG A 228 -26.30 -19.79 -16.11
C ARG A 228 -25.08 -19.87 -17.03
N ALA A 229 -25.31 -19.91 -18.34
CA ALA A 229 -24.24 -19.93 -19.35
C ALA A 229 -23.40 -18.64 -19.31
N ASP A 230 -24.03 -17.47 -19.13
CA ASP A 230 -23.34 -16.17 -19.02
C ASP A 230 -22.48 -16.10 -17.77
N MET A 231 -23.01 -16.55 -16.63
CA MET A 231 -22.23 -16.65 -15.39
C MET A 231 -21.03 -17.59 -15.55
N LEU A 232 -21.24 -18.76 -16.15
CA LEU A 232 -20.18 -19.74 -16.40
C LEU A 232 -19.10 -19.17 -17.33
N MET A 233 -19.49 -18.48 -18.40
CA MET A 233 -18.55 -17.86 -19.34
C MET A 233 -17.65 -16.81 -18.66
N LYS A 234 -18.20 -15.96 -17.79
CA LYS A 234 -17.42 -14.98 -17.02
C LYS A 234 -16.39 -15.64 -16.10
N MET A 235 -16.77 -16.75 -15.48
CA MET A 235 -15.86 -17.52 -14.63
C MET A 235 -14.76 -18.20 -15.45
N LEU A 236 -15.11 -18.79 -16.62
CA LEU A 236 -14.13 -19.40 -17.53
C LEU A 236 -13.12 -18.39 -18.06
N GLN A 237 -13.56 -17.18 -18.42
CA GLN A 237 -12.65 -16.13 -18.88
C GLN A 237 -11.65 -15.73 -17.79
N ARG A 238 -12.08 -15.64 -16.54
CA ARG A 238 -11.21 -15.37 -15.39
C ARG A 238 -10.19 -16.50 -15.19
N GLU A 239 -10.62 -17.75 -15.29
CA GLU A 239 -9.76 -18.93 -15.16
C GLU A 239 -8.76 -19.03 -16.31
N LEU A 240 -9.17 -18.73 -17.54
CA LEU A 240 -8.29 -18.69 -18.70
C LEU A 240 -7.16 -17.66 -18.53
N GLN A 241 -7.50 -16.44 -18.11
CA GLN A 241 -6.51 -15.40 -17.84
C GLN A 241 -5.50 -15.84 -16.77
N PHE A 242 -5.98 -16.52 -15.73
CA PHE A 242 -5.12 -17.04 -14.67
C PHE A 242 -4.20 -18.16 -15.19
N ALA A 243 -4.73 -19.07 -16.00
CA ALA A 243 -3.96 -20.16 -16.62
C ALA A 243 -2.88 -19.62 -17.59
N GLU A 244 -3.19 -18.60 -18.38
CA GLU A 244 -2.21 -17.91 -19.25
C GLU A 244 -1.09 -17.27 -18.48
N LEU A 245 -1.41 -16.56 -17.37
CA LEU A 245 -0.41 -15.96 -16.49
C LEU A 245 0.48 -17.02 -15.85
N LYS A 246 -0.12 -18.09 -15.32
CA LYS A 246 0.60 -19.22 -14.71
C LYS A 246 1.55 -19.87 -15.72
N ASN A 247 1.09 -20.10 -16.95
CA ASN A 247 1.91 -20.67 -18.01
C ASN A 247 3.08 -19.77 -18.43
N LYS A 248 2.85 -18.45 -18.56
CA LYS A 248 3.91 -17.46 -18.84
C LYS A 248 4.98 -17.45 -17.75
N VAL A 249 4.60 -17.52 -16.49
CA VAL A 249 5.54 -17.59 -15.36
C VAL A 249 6.32 -18.91 -15.38
N THR A 250 5.62 -20.02 -15.55
CA THR A 250 6.25 -21.37 -15.57
C THR A 250 7.22 -21.53 -16.73
N THR A 251 6.86 -21.04 -17.93
CA THR A 251 7.73 -21.08 -19.12
C THR A 251 8.98 -20.23 -18.92
N LYS A 252 8.83 -19.03 -18.32
CA LYS A 252 9.94 -18.12 -18.03
C LYS A 252 10.91 -18.76 -17.01
N THR A 253 10.38 -19.36 -15.96
CA THR A 253 11.17 -20.03 -14.93
C THR A 253 11.87 -21.28 -15.49
N LYS A 254 11.20 -22.05 -16.37
CA LYS A 254 11.79 -23.23 -17.02
C LYS A 254 12.94 -22.86 -17.96
N THR A 255 12.75 -21.78 -18.76
CA THR A 255 13.80 -21.29 -19.68
C THR A 255 15.01 -20.74 -18.90
N GLU A 256 14.78 -20.07 -17.76
CA GLU A 256 15.86 -19.63 -16.88
C GLU A 256 16.58 -20.80 -16.20
N LEU A 257 15.85 -21.85 -15.80
CA LEU A 257 16.42 -23.06 -15.18
C LEU A 257 17.25 -23.88 -16.19
N GLU A 258 16.73 -24.04 -17.43
CA GLU A 258 17.45 -24.71 -18.52
C GLU A 258 18.71 -23.94 -18.92
N LYS A 259 18.66 -22.60 -18.91
CA LYS A 259 19.83 -21.75 -19.10
C LYS A 259 20.84 -21.91 -17.96
N GLN A 260 20.38 -21.94 -16.71
CA GLN A 260 21.25 -22.18 -15.56
C GLN A 260 21.87 -23.57 -15.58
N GLN A 261 21.10 -24.62 -15.93
CA GLN A 261 21.65 -26.00 -16.09
C GLN A 261 22.66 -26.08 -17.21
N ARG A 262 22.41 -25.42 -18.34
CA ARG A 262 23.36 -25.40 -19.47
C ARG A 262 24.63 -24.62 -19.12
N ASP A 263 24.47 -23.47 -18.43
CA ASP A 263 25.60 -22.68 -17.95
C ASP A 263 26.41 -23.47 -16.89
N TYR A 264 25.72 -24.21 -16.01
CA TYR A 264 26.36 -25.10 -15.03
C TYR A 264 27.13 -26.23 -15.73
N PHE A 265 26.54 -26.86 -16.75
CA PHE A 265 27.19 -27.93 -17.49
C PHE A 265 28.41 -27.43 -18.28
N LEU A 266 28.29 -26.24 -18.90
CA LEU A 266 29.41 -25.59 -19.58
C LEU A 266 30.48 -25.14 -18.59
N GLN A 267 30.11 -24.68 -17.40
CA GLN A 267 31.05 -24.38 -16.33
C GLN A 267 31.77 -25.65 -15.83
N GLN A 268 31.09 -26.79 -15.72
CA GLN A 268 31.68 -28.05 -15.38
C GLN A 268 32.68 -28.54 -16.44
N GLN A 269 32.32 -28.44 -17.72
CA GLN A 269 33.28 -28.78 -18.80
C GLN A 269 34.47 -27.82 -18.81
N MET A 270 34.25 -26.51 -18.64
CA MET A 270 35.34 -25.55 -18.50
C MET A 270 36.19 -25.81 -17.29
N LYS A 271 35.61 -26.30 -16.18
CA LYS A 271 36.34 -26.72 -14.96
C LYS A 271 37.22 -27.94 -15.22
N SER A 272 36.70 -29.02 -15.84
CA SER A 272 37.51 -30.20 -16.22
C SER A 272 38.65 -29.82 -17.17
N ILE A 273 38.39 -28.94 -18.15
CA ILE A 273 39.43 -28.48 -19.07
C ILE A 273 40.47 -27.60 -18.35
N LYS A 274 40.04 -26.77 -17.36
CA LYS A 274 40.95 -25.97 -16.54
C LYS A 274 41.75 -26.81 -15.55
N GLU A 275 41.19 -27.89 -15.00
CA GLU A 275 41.89 -28.83 -14.14
C GLU A 275 42.95 -29.57 -14.92
N GLU A 276 42.69 -29.96 -16.19
CA GLU A 276 43.71 -30.57 -17.11
C GLU A 276 44.77 -29.55 -17.55
N LEU A 277 44.49 -28.23 -17.54
CA LEU A 277 45.43 -27.16 -17.90
C LEU A 277 46.19 -26.57 -16.71
N GLY A 278 46.05 -27.14 -15.49
CA GLY A 278 46.96 -26.90 -14.34
C GLY A 278 46.73 -25.58 -13.58
N GLY A 279 45.52 -25.14 -13.36
CA GLY A 279 45.25 -23.95 -12.58
C GLY A 279 44.04 -24.09 -11.65
N ASP A 280 44.23 -24.28 -10.33
CA ASP A 280 43.20 -24.32 -9.32
C ASP A 280 42.65 -22.91 -9.07
N THR A 281 41.50 -22.59 -9.68
CA THR A 281 40.85 -21.27 -9.56
C THR A 281 40.51 -20.95 -8.12
N ASN A 282 40.22 -21.96 -7.30
CA ASN A 282 39.88 -21.81 -5.88
C ASN A 282 41.05 -21.30 -5.03
N ASP A 283 42.24 -21.89 -5.21
CA ASP A 283 43.48 -21.44 -4.54
C ASP A 283 43.86 -20.00 -4.91
N ARG A 284 43.51 -19.62 -6.11
CA ARG A 284 43.79 -18.23 -6.57
C ARG A 284 42.82 -17.23 -5.93
N GLU A 285 41.53 -17.57 -5.82
CA GLU A 285 40.55 -16.72 -5.15
C GLU A 285 40.84 -16.57 -3.66
N ILE A 286 41.17 -17.68 -2.97
CA ILE A 286 41.57 -17.65 -1.56
C ILE A 286 42.85 -16.82 -1.36
N LYS A 287 43.87 -16.98 -2.22
CA LYS A 287 45.10 -16.18 -2.16
C LYS A 287 44.83 -14.70 -2.40
N GLU A 288 43.88 -14.35 -3.29
CA GLU A 288 43.47 -12.96 -3.50
C GLU A 288 42.72 -12.39 -2.27
N MET A 289 41.86 -13.22 -1.61
CA MET A 289 41.23 -12.81 -0.34
C MET A 289 42.23 -12.55 0.78
N LEU A 290 43.20 -13.47 0.95
CA LEU A 290 44.24 -13.31 1.94
C LEU A 290 45.10 -12.06 1.67
N LYS A 291 45.44 -11.80 0.41
CA LYS A 291 46.18 -10.59 0.04
C LYS A 291 45.40 -9.30 0.31
N LYS A 292 44.05 -9.31 0.09
CA LYS A 292 43.21 -8.18 0.48
C LYS A 292 43.12 -8.03 2.00
N ALA A 293 43.08 -9.15 2.73
CA ALA A 293 42.99 -9.17 4.18
C ALA A 293 44.25 -8.61 4.86
N ASP A 294 45.43 -8.86 4.31
CA ASP A 294 46.70 -8.33 4.83
C ASP A 294 46.77 -6.80 4.76
N ALA A 295 46.07 -6.21 3.77
CA ALA A 295 46.01 -4.75 3.61
C ALA A 295 44.98 -4.07 4.53
N LYS A 296 44.15 -4.84 5.24
CA LYS A 296 43.06 -4.30 6.08
C LYS A 296 43.44 -4.10 7.53
N LYS A 297 42.86 -3.09 8.14
CA LYS A 297 42.94 -2.86 9.59
C LYS A 297 41.83 -3.62 10.28
N TRP A 298 42.14 -4.78 10.78
CA TRP A 298 41.16 -5.65 11.45
C TRP A 298 41.05 -5.35 12.95
N THR A 299 39.84 -5.46 13.51
CA THR A 299 39.71 -5.71 14.96
C THR A 299 40.17 -7.13 15.27
N ALA A 300 40.60 -7.41 16.51
CA ALA A 300 41.07 -8.76 16.87
C ALA A 300 40.04 -9.84 16.61
N ALA A 301 38.77 -9.61 16.97
CA ALA A 301 37.67 -10.54 16.77
C ALA A 301 37.36 -10.78 15.27
N ALA A 302 37.39 -9.70 14.46
CA ALA A 302 37.14 -9.82 13.03
C ALA A 302 38.24 -10.61 12.30
N LYS A 303 39.49 -10.39 12.69
CA LYS A 303 40.65 -11.14 12.15
C LYS A 303 40.54 -12.63 12.45
N GLU A 304 40.21 -12.97 13.70
CA GLU A 304 40.05 -14.35 14.13
C GLU A 304 38.91 -15.06 13.37
N LEU A 305 37.74 -14.42 13.26
CA LEU A 305 36.59 -14.98 12.53
C LEU A 305 36.91 -15.15 11.03
N PHE A 306 37.58 -14.17 10.42
CA PHE A 306 38.00 -14.25 9.03
C PHE A 306 38.97 -15.42 8.80
N GLN A 307 39.96 -15.60 9.67
CA GLN A 307 40.94 -16.69 9.59
C GLN A 307 40.27 -18.07 9.69
N LYS A 308 39.35 -18.22 10.68
CA LYS A 308 38.55 -19.46 10.82
C LYS A 308 37.67 -19.71 9.58
N GLY A 309 37.15 -18.66 8.99
CA GLY A 309 36.36 -18.74 7.77
C GLY A 309 37.19 -19.19 6.57
N ILE A 310 38.37 -18.65 6.40
CA ILE A 310 39.32 -19.07 5.34
C ILE A 310 39.71 -20.56 5.51
N GLU A 311 40.11 -20.99 6.72
CA GLU A 311 40.40 -22.38 6.98
C GLU A 311 39.23 -23.35 6.68
N LYS A 312 38.01 -22.85 6.95
CA LYS A 312 36.79 -23.60 6.59
C LYS A 312 36.61 -23.67 5.07
N LEU A 313 36.80 -22.56 4.36
CA LEU A 313 36.65 -22.43 2.92
C LEU A 313 37.67 -23.34 2.18
N GLU A 314 38.91 -23.42 2.65
CA GLU A 314 39.97 -24.30 2.11
C GLU A 314 39.62 -25.78 2.16
N ARG A 315 38.84 -26.17 3.21
CA ARG A 315 38.44 -27.58 3.39
C ARG A 315 37.15 -27.94 2.63
N MET A 316 36.43 -26.94 2.11
CA MET A 316 35.14 -27.13 1.44
C MET A 316 35.32 -27.29 -0.07
N HIS A 317 34.51 -28.17 -0.66
CA HIS A 317 34.48 -28.28 -2.10
C HIS A 317 33.64 -27.11 -2.70
N PRO A 318 34.11 -26.43 -3.77
CA PRO A 318 33.45 -25.28 -4.33
C PRO A 318 32.00 -25.50 -4.83
N THR A 319 31.64 -26.74 -5.11
CA THR A 319 30.30 -27.12 -5.57
C THR A 319 29.28 -27.29 -4.44
N THR A 320 29.70 -27.22 -3.19
CA THR A 320 28.76 -27.31 -2.05
C THR A 320 28.01 -26.01 -1.85
N PRO A 321 26.70 -26.03 -1.58
CA PRO A 321 25.91 -24.80 -1.32
C PRO A 321 26.51 -23.96 -0.20
N ASP A 322 27.05 -24.58 0.82
CA ASP A 322 27.67 -23.89 1.96
C ASP A 322 28.93 -23.10 1.59
N TYR A 323 29.64 -23.51 0.51
CA TYR A 323 30.80 -22.77 0.04
C TYR A 323 30.46 -21.32 -0.30
N SER A 324 29.39 -21.12 -1.08
CA SER A 324 28.94 -19.77 -1.46
C SER A 324 28.52 -18.93 -0.27
N VAL A 325 27.94 -19.55 0.76
CA VAL A 325 27.56 -18.85 1.99
C VAL A 325 28.79 -18.34 2.74
N VAL A 326 29.80 -19.21 2.93
CA VAL A 326 31.06 -18.84 3.60
C VAL A 326 31.83 -17.81 2.76
N TYR A 327 31.93 -18.02 1.47
CA TYR A 327 32.59 -17.08 0.54
C TYR A 327 31.98 -15.69 0.61
N ASN A 328 30.66 -15.57 0.48
CA ASN A 328 29.95 -14.28 0.54
C ASN A 328 30.10 -13.60 1.90
N HIS A 329 30.15 -14.38 2.99
CA HIS A 329 30.39 -13.85 4.32
C HIS A 329 31.81 -13.25 4.45
N LEU A 330 32.83 -13.97 3.96
CA LEU A 330 34.20 -13.49 3.96
C LEU A 330 34.39 -12.28 3.02
N ASP A 331 33.73 -12.27 1.88
CA ASP A 331 33.75 -11.14 0.94
C ASP A 331 33.12 -9.89 1.60
N LEU A 332 32.01 -10.04 2.33
CA LEU A 332 31.44 -8.95 3.11
C LEU A 332 32.45 -8.43 4.14
N MET A 333 33.12 -9.33 4.87
CA MET A 333 34.13 -8.93 5.88
C MET A 333 35.28 -8.16 5.24
N LEU A 334 35.70 -8.53 4.03
CA LEU A 334 36.75 -7.82 3.27
C LEU A 334 36.26 -6.44 2.78
N ASP A 335 35.00 -6.34 2.41
CA ASP A 335 34.43 -5.10 1.89
C ASP A 335 34.10 -4.07 2.95
N LEU A 336 33.90 -4.50 4.21
CA LEU A 336 33.64 -3.60 5.33
C LEU A 336 34.89 -2.78 5.66
N PRO A 337 34.77 -1.47 5.90
CA PRO A 337 35.87 -0.57 6.20
C PRO A 337 36.23 -0.59 7.69
N TRP A 338 36.84 -1.69 8.17
CA TRP A 338 37.26 -1.83 9.55
C TRP A 338 38.28 -0.76 9.93
N GLU A 339 37.94 0.09 10.95
CA GLU A 339 38.81 1.20 11.42
C GLU A 339 39.31 2.15 10.32
N GLU A 340 38.61 2.21 9.19
CA GLU A 340 38.93 3.12 8.10
C GLU A 340 38.08 4.39 8.24
N TYR A 341 38.66 5.49 8.67
CA TYR A 341 37.96 6.74 8.95
C TYR A 341 38.33 7.82 7.95
N THR A 342 37.34 8.60 7.52
CA THR A 342 37.54 9.84 6.79
C THR A 342 37.93 10.95 7.79
N ALA A 343 38.96 11.73 7.47
CA ALA A 343 39.38 12.83 8.35
C ALA A 343 38.32 13.94 8.39
N ASP A 344 37.89 14.30 9.59
CA ASP A 344 36.88 15.32 9.84
C ASP A 344 37.44 16.72 9.63
N LYS A 345 36.70 17.58 8.94
CA LYS A 345 37.05 18.97 8.70
C LYS A 345 36.04 19.91 9.35
N TYR A 346 36.14 20.13 10.64
CA TYR A 346 35.21 21.00 11.38
C TYR A 346 35.57 22.49 11.20
N ASP A 347 35.46 23.00 9.97
CA ASP A 347 35.57 24.44 9.69
C ASP A 347 34.15 25.03 9.59
N LEU A 348 33.69 25.66 10.69
CA LEU A 348 32.35 26.23 10.79
C LEU A 348 32.08 27.34 9.75
N ARG A 349 33.15 28.12 9.36
CA ARG A 349 33.01 29.15 8.33
C ARG A 349 32.76 28.52 6.96
N LYS A 350 33.48 27.46 6.66
CA LYS A 350 33.26 26.68 5.43
C LYS A 350 31.92 25.97 5.47
N ALA A 351 31.52 25.40 6.60
CA ALA A 351 30.22 24.76 6.79
C ALA A 351 29.07 25.73 6.53
N LYS A 352 29.15 26.97 7.08
CA LYS A 352 28.17 28.02 6.78
C LYS A 352 28.07 28.31 5.29
N LYS A 353 29.20 28.49 4.61
CA LYS A 353 29.23 28.75 3.16
C LYS A 353 28.60 27.62 2.35
N VAL A 354 28.83 26.35 2.72
CA VAL A 354 28.22 25.19 2.03
C VAL A 354 26.71 25.20 2.24
N LEU A 355 26.26 25.41 3.49
CA LEU A 355 24.82 25.46 3.78
C LEU A 355 24.11 26.63 3.06
N ASP A 356 24.76 27.80 3.00
CA ASP A 356 24.21 28.99 2.30
C ASP A 356 24.15 28.80 0.78
N ASN A 357 25.15 28.12 0.23
CA ASN A 357 25.17 27.82 -1.20
C ASN A 357 24.13 26.76 -1.61
N ASP A 358 23.96 25.74 -0.78
CA ASP A 358 23.09 24.60 -1.09
C ASP A 358 21.63 24.86 -0.74
N HIS A 359 21.33 25.76 0.22
CA HIS A 359 19.99 26.03 0.75
C HIS A 359 19.74 27.52 0.87
N TYR A 360 18.70 28.00 0.20
CA TYR A 360 18.22 29.37 0.31
C TYR A 360 17.31 29.54 1.55
N GLY A 361 17.48 30.62 2.30
CA GLY A 361 16.71 30.88 3.51
C GLY A 361 17.10 29.94 4.67
N MET A 362 16.17 29.62 5.55
CA MET A 362 16.34 28.70 6.70
C MET A 362 17.42 29.11 7.70
N GLU A 363 17.61 30.41 7.93
CA GLU A 363 18.73 30.93 8.74
C GLU A 363 18.78 30.32 10.17
N LYS A 364 17.62 30.25 10.85
CA LYS A 364 17.53 29.63 12.19
C LYS A 364 17.95 28.14 12.18
N ILE A 365 17.61 27.42 11.13
CA ILE A 365 17.94 25.99 10.98
C ILE A 365 19.43 25.80 10.72
N LYS A 366 19.99 26.62 9.82
CA LYS A 366 21.43 26.63 9.55
C LYS A 366 22.24 26.96 10.80
N GLU A 367 21.79 27.94 11.58
CA GLU A 367 22.43 28.31 12.83
C GLU A 367 22.40 27.14 13.83
N ARG A 368 21.26 26.47 13.98
CA ARG A 368 21.13 25.27 14.83
C ARG A 368 22.07 24.14 14.38
N ILE A 369 22.19 23.93 13.07
CA ILE A 369 23.16 22.96 12.53
C ILE A 369 24.60 23.38 12.86
N LEU A 370 24.93 24.65 12.72
CA LEU A 370 26.27 25.15 13.05
C LEU A 370 26.58 25.02 14.55
N GLU A 371 25.64 25.29 15.45
CA GLU A 371 25.73 25.05 16.88
C GLU A 371 26.03 23.57 17.18
N TYR A 372 25.26 22.67 16.56
CA TYR A 372 25.47 21.23 16.71
C TYR A 372 26.89 20.82 16.24
N LEU A 373 27.33 21.29 15.08
CA LEU A 373 28.67 21.01 14.55
C LEU A 373 29.77 21.62 15.45
N ALA A 374 29.50 22.75 16.08
CA ALA A 374 30.43 23.36 17.05
C ALA A 374 30.59 22.50 18.32
N VAL A 375 29.49 21.95 18.82
CA VAL A 375 29.53 21.02 19.96
C VAL A 375 30.33 19.76 19.60
N LEU A 376 30.08 19.15 18.43
CA LEU A 376 30.85 17.99 17.97
C LEU A 376 32.35 18.29 17.85
N LYS A 377 32.70 19.49 17.34
CA LYS A 377 34.09 19.93 17.26
C LYS A 377 34.77 20.05 18.62
N LEU A 378 34.08 20.60 19.61
CA LEU A 378 34.63 20.87 20.94
C LEU A 378 34.69 19.60 21.79
N LYS A 379 33.67 18.75 21.70
CA LYS A 379 33.56 17.55 22.52
C LYS A 379 34.42 16.41 22.01
N GLY A 380 34.63 16.34 20.69
CA GLY A 380 35.43 15.30 20.01
C GLY A 380 34.83 13.89 20.04
N ASP A 381 33.62 13.73 20.59
CA ASP A 381 32.85 12.47 20.57
C ASP A 381 31.48 12.68 19.90
N MET A 382 30.85 11.56 19.48
CA MET A 382 29.53 11.57 18.82
C MET A 382 28.38 11.28 19.80
N LYS A 383 28.63 11.37 21.13
CA LYS A 383 27.62 11.15 22.17
C LYS A 383 26.66 12.36 22.31
N SER A 384 26.15 12.86 21.20
CA SER A 384 25.17 13.95 21.15
C SER A 384 23.82 13.39 20.63
N PRO A 385 22.68 14.02 21.01
CA PRO A 385 21.41 13.66 20.43
C PRO A 385 21.47 13.69 18.91
N ILE A 386 20.69 12.84 18.28
CA ILE A 386 20.69 12.68 16.82
C ILE A 386 19.82 13.77 16.20
N LEU A 387 20.34 14.51 15.24
CA LEU A 387 19.55 15.51 14.52
C LEU A 387 18.39 14.85 13.76
N CYS A 388 17.17 15.34 14.01
CA CYS A 388 15.98 14.90 13.29
C CYS A 388 15.30 16.09 12.61
N PHE A 389 15.29 16.07 11.27
CA PHE A 389 14.59 17.08 10.48
C PHE A 389 13.13 16.67 10.29
N VAL A 390 12.21 17.42 10.89
CA VAL A 390 10.78 17.17 10.82
C VAL A 390 10.11 18.24 9.96
N GLY A 391 9.17 17.85 9.10
CA GLY A 391 8.40 18.80 8.31
C GLY A 391 7.85 18.21 7.03
N PRO A 392 7.08 19.00 6.24
CA PRO A 392 6.41 18.51 5.06
C PRO A 392 7.36 17.96 3.97
N PRO A 393 6.84 17.18 3.03
CA PRO A 393 7.65 16.66 1.94
C PRO A 393 8.14 17.78 1.00
N GLY A 394 9.33 17.62 0.44
CA GLY A 394 9.87 18.54 -0.58
C GLY A 394 10.52 19.82 -0.05
N ILE A 395 10.74 19.96 1.26
CA ILE A 395 11.42 21.12 1.88
C ILE A 395 12.94 20.95 2.02
N GLY A 396 13.51 19.84 1.51
CA GLY A 396 14.96 19.67 1.49
C GLY A 396 15.58 18.95 2.69
N LYS A 397 14.80 18.22 3.52
CA LYS A 397 15.31 17.47 4.67
C LYS A 397 16.52 16.59 4.36
N THR A 398 16.39 15.74 3.35
CA THR A 398 17.45 14.80 2.93
C THR A 398 18.65 15.53 2.31
N SER A 399 18.43 16.66 1.62
CA SER A 399 19.51 17.47 1.06
C SER A 399 20.32 18.20 2.12
N LEU A 400 19.67 18.67 3.21
CA LEU A 400 20.39 19.26 4.36
C LEU A 400 21.42 18.29 4.95
N GLY A 401 21.05 17.02 5.15
CA GLY A 401 21.99 16.02 5.63
C GLY A 401 23.16 15.77 4.66
N LYS A 402 22.90 15.81 3.35
CA LYS A 402 23.99 15.74 2.34
C LYS A 402 24.92 16.95 2.45
N SER A 403 24.37 18.14 2.64
CA SER A 403 25.16 19.37 2.77
C SER A 403 25.99 19.36 4.06
N ILE A 404 25.47 18.81 5.16
CA ILE A 404 26.22 18.58 6.40
C ILE A 404 27.41 17.64 6.12
N ALA A 405 27.18 16.51 5.45
CA ALA A 405 28.24 15.58 5.10
C ALA A 405 29.35 16.26 4.27
N ASN A 406 28.98 17.07 3.27
CA ASN A 406 29.91 17.84 2.45
C ASN A 406 30.66 18.88 3.27
N ALA A 407 30.00 19.54 4.22
CA ALA A 407 30.58 20.58 5.06
C ALA A 407 31.70 20.04 5.98
N ILE A 408 31.51 18.84 6.54
CA ILE A 408 32.50 18.19 7.41
C ILE A 408 33.48 17.29 6.64
N GLY A 409 33.25 17.08 5.33
CA GLY A 409 34.11 16.28 4.46
C GLY A 409 33.94 14.77 4.62
N ARG A 410 32.86 14.30 5.21
CA ARG A 410 32.53 12.87 5.36
C ARG A 410 31.79 12.30 4.13
N LYS A 411 31.88 11.01 3.94
CA LYS A 411 31.05 10.30 2.95
C LYS A 411 29.59 10.31 3.41
N TYR A 412 28.70 10.38 2.43
CA TYR A 412 27.27 10.43 2.62
C TYR A 412 26.62 9.13 2.17
N VAL A 413 25.75 8.57 3.00
CA VAL A 413 24.86 7.44 2.64
C VAL A 413 23.44 7.72 3.13
N ARG A 414 22.47 7.23 2.37
CA ARG A 414 21.05 7.37 2.70
C ARG A 414 20.43 5.99 2.82
N GLN A 415 19.71 5.77 3.91
CA GLN A 415 18.90 4.59 4.15
C GLN A 415 17.45 5.00 4.34
N SER A 416 16.56 4.56 3.48
CA SER A 416 15.12 4.72 3.68
C SER A 416 14.61 3.67 4.66
N LEU A 417 13.87 4.13 5.66
CA LEU A 417 13.23 3.28 6.67
C LEU A 417 11.74 3.07 6.37
N GLY A 418 11.19 3.77 5.36
CA GLY A 418 9.80 3.58 4.95
C GLY A 418 9.55 2.19 4.39
N GLY A 419 8.56 1.48 4.98
CA GLY A 419 8.22 0.11 4.61
C GLY A 419 9.07 -0.98 5.26
N LEU A 420 9.83 -0.64 6.31
CA LEU A 420 10.49 -1.63 7.16
C LEU A 420 9.46 -2.26 8.10
N HIS A 421 9.37 -3.58 8.07
CA HIS A 421 8.45 -4.37 8.90
C HIS A 421 9.16 -5.46 9.72
N ASP A 422 10.41 -5.77 9.40
CA ASP A 422 11.18 -6.85 10.03
C ASP A 422 12.48 -6.29 10.64
N GLU A 423 12.76 -6.67 11.87
CA GLU A 423 13.99 -6.36 12.60
C GLU A 423 15.24 -6.88 11.86
N SER A 424 15.13 -8.01 11.16
CA SER A 424 16.22 -8.61 10.39
C SER A 424 16.71 -7.71 9.25
N GLU A 425 15.88 -6.78 8.76
CA GLU A 425 16.33 -5.81 7.78
C GLU A 425 17.36 -4.81 8.34
N ILE A 426 17.35 -4.57 9.66
CA ILE A 426 18.32 -3.69 10.35
C ILE A 426 19.50 -4.50 10.85
N ARG A 427 19.25 -5.63 11.55
CA ARG A 427 20.27 -6.47 12.18
C ARG A 427 20.80 -7.60 11.29
N GLY A 428 20.30 -7.74 10.04
CA GLY A 428 20.66 -8.82 9.16
C GLY A 428 19.97 -10.15 9.48
N HIS A 429 19.90 -11.02 8.49
CA HIS A 429 19.37 -12.38 8.61
C HIS A 429 20.48 -13.32 9.09
N ARG A 430 20.15 -14.39 9.81
CA ARG A 430 21.12 -15.43 10.14
C ARG A 430 21.67 -16.05 8.85
N LYS A 431 22.99 -16.11 8.70
CA LYS A 431 23.69 -16.56 7.47
C LYS A 431 23.34 -17.97 7.01
N THR A 432 22.73 -18.79 7.87
CA THR A 432 22.32 -20.17 7.57
C THR A 432 21.07 -20.26 6.68
N TYR A 433 20.32 -19.17 6.52
CA TYR A 433 19.15 -19.16 5.66
C TYR A 433 19.51 -18.88 4.20
N ILE A 434 18.85 -19.56 3.27
CA ILE A 434 19.00 -19.28 1.84
C ILE A 434 18.51 -17.85 1.55
N GLY A 435 19.36 -17.06 0.90
CA GLY A 435 19.05 -15.65 0.64
C GLY A 435 19.31 -14.69 1.81
N ALA A 436 19.98 -15.13 2.89
CA ALA A 436 20.38 -14.27 3.99
C ALA A 436 21.23 -13.10 3.50
N MET A 437 20.96 -11.91 4.05
CA MET A 437 21.66 -10.66 3.73
C MET A 437 22.07 -9.95 5.02
N PRO A 438 23.19 -9.18 4.99
CA PRO A 438 23.54 -8.31 6.10
C PRO A 438 22.49 -7.21 6.29
N GLY A 439 22.42 -6.67 7.50
CA GLY A 439 21.53 -5.55 7.81
C GLY A 439 21.79 -4.33 6.95
N ARG A 440 20.77 -3.53 6.71
CA ARG A 440 20.84 -2.31 5.89
C ARG A 440 21.85 -1.29 6.40
N ILE A 441 22.11 -1.29 7.70
CA ILE A 441 23.13 -0.43 8.33
C ILE A 441 24.52 -0.81 7.82
N LEU A 442 24.89 -2.09 7.92
CA LEU A 442 26.18 -2.57 7.41
C LEU A 442 26.30 -2.47 5.89
N GLN A 443 25.21 -2.73 5.15
CA GLN A 443 25.20 -2.50 3.71
C GLN A 443 25.50 -1.03 3.36
N SER A 444 25.00 -0.08 4.16
CA SER A 444 25.24 1.35 3.99
C SER A 444 26.69 1.71 4.32
N ILE A 445 27.27 1.13 5.36
CA ILE A 445 28.70 1.27 5.71
C ILE A 445 29.59 0.71 4.58
N ARG A 446 29.28 -0.49 4.06
CA ARG A 446 29.96 -1.10 2.89
C ARG A 446 29.96 -0.15 1.68
N LYS A 447 28.80 0.47 1.37
CA LYS A 447 28.68 1.45 0.27
C LYS A 447 29.49 2.72 0.51
N ALA A 448 29.57 3.18 1.75
CA ALA A 448 30.32 4.37 2.13
C ALA A 448 31.84 4.18 2.01
N LYS A 449 32.32 2.94 2.17
CA LYS A 449 33.75 2.59 2.25
C LYS A 449 34.50 3.40 3.32
N THR A 450 33.84 3.68 4.44
CA THR A 450 34.37 4.34 5.62
C THR A 450 33.53 4.03 6.84
N SER A 451 34.13 3.88 8.02
CA SER A 451 33.43 3.57 9.27
C SER A 451 32.78 4.80 9.93
N ASN A 452 33.05 6.01 9.44
CA ASN A 452 32.47 7.25 9.98
C ASN A 452 31.67 8.07 8.95
N PRO A 453 30.76 7.45 8.16
CA PRO A 453 29.95 8.23 7.22
C PRO A 453 28.93 9.11 7.96
N VAL A 454 28.33 10.05 7.23
CA VAL A 454 27.03 10.63 7.60
C VAL A 454 25.95 9.73 7.03
N MET A 455 25.17 9.11 7.89
CA MET A 455 24.10 8.21 7.51
C MET A 455 22.74 8.87 7.75
N ILE A 456 21.98 9.07 6.67
CA ILE A 456 20.63 9.58 6.77
C ILE A 456 19.64 8.44 6.86
N LEU A 457 18.89 8.44 7.94
CA LEU A 457 17.75 7.57 8.19
C LEU A 457 16.48 8.30 7.76
N ASP A 458 16.07 8.05 6.52
CA ASP A 458 14.98 8.79 5.89
C ASP A 458 13.63 8.13 6.18
N GLU A 459 12.61 8.95 6.50
CA GLU A 459 11.25 8.52 6.82
C GLU A 459 11.15 7.62 8.09
N ILE A 460 11.80 8.01 9.19
CA ILE A 460 11.75 7.28 10.47
C ILE A 460 10.33 7.19 11.05
N ASP A 461 9.45 8.11 10.68
CA ASP A 461 8.04 8.14 11.06
C ASP A 461 7.18 7.09 10.33
N LYS A 462 7.75 6.35 9.38
CA LYS A 462 7.07 5.28 8.63
C LYS A 462 7.55 3.88 9.01
N VAL A 463 8.32 3.75 10.07
CA VAL A 463 8.71 2.45 10.63
C VAL A 463 7.47 1.83 11.27
N GLY A 464 7.00 0.69 10.73
CA GLY A 464 5.83 -0.01 11.22
C GLY A 464 6.12 -0.89 12.43
N ASN A 465 5.09 -1.13 13.26
CA ASN A 465 5.09 -2.15 14.29
C ASN A 465 4.17 -3.27 13.81
N ASP A 466 4.72 -4.33 13.25
CA ASP A 466 3.97 -5.51 12.83
C ASP A 466 4.31 -6.72 13.69
N PHE A 467 3.44 -7.75 13.63
CA PHE A 467 3.60 -9.02 14.36
C PHE A 467 4.89 -9.82 14.05
N ARG A 468 5.70 -9.38 13.07
CA ARG A 468 6.91 -10.08 12.60
C ARG A 468 8.21 -9.57 13.22
N GLY A 469 8.18 -8.62 14.11
CA GLY A 469 9.36 -8.05 14.76
C GLY A 469 9.18 -6.56 15.07
N ASP A 470 10.06 -6.02 15.90
CA ASP A 470 10.08 -4.61 16.26
C ASP A 470 11.33 -3.91 15.69
N PRO A 471 11.26 -3.41 14.43
CA PRO A 471 12.39 -2.68 13.85
C PRO A 471 12.73 -1.41 14.64
N SER A 472 11.81 -0.88 15.43
CA SER A 472 12.08 0.28 16.27
C SER A 472 13.03 -0.05 17.43
N SER A 473 12.92 -1.25 18.01
CA SER A 473 13.88 -1.73 19.03
C SER A 473 15.28 -1.90 18.46
N ALA A 474 15.42 -2.43 17.23
CA ALA A 474 16.71 -2.50 16.57
C ALA A 474 17.30 -1.11 16.27
N LEU A 475 16.45 -0.15 15.89
CA LEU A 475 16.87 1.23 15.69
C LEU A 475 17.30 1.91 17.00
N LEU A 476 16.67 1.58 18.13
CA LEU A 476 17.10 2.10 19.43
C LEU A 476 18.56 1.72 19.74
N GLU A 477 18.97 0.47 19.47
CA GLU A 477 20.34 0.03 19.63
C GLU A 477 21.31 0.77 18.69
N VAL A 478 20.93 0.96 17.42
CA VAL A 478 21.75 1.70 16.44
C VAL A 478 21.92 3.17 16.84
N LEU A 479 20.87 3.77 17.39
CA LEU A 479 20.81 5.20 17.69
C LEU A 479 21.23 5.56 19.13
N ASP A 480 21.39 4.58 20.00
CA ASP A 480 21.83 4.81 21.37
C ASP A 480 23.37 4.91 21.42
N PRO A 481 23.93 6.09 21.77
CA PRO A 481 25.39 6.25 21.87
C PRO A 481 26.09 5.36 22.92
N GLU A 482 25.30 4.76 23.84
CA GLU A 482 25.85 3.84 24.84
C GLU A 482 25.89 2.39 24.34
N GLN A 483 25.09 2.04 23.35
CA GLN A 483 24.97 0.68 22.84
C GLN A 483 25.53 0.50 21.40
N ASN A 484 25.59 1.57 20.61
CA ASN A 484 25.92 1.49 19.19
C ASN A 484 27.40 1.13 18.89
N ASN A 485 28.28 1.17 19.89
CA ASN A 485 29.64 0.70 19.77
C ASN A 485 29.76 -0.84 19.68
N THR A 486 28.73 -1.55 20.12
CA THR A 486 28.63 -3.01 20.11
C THR A 486 27.46 -3.51 19.29
N PHE A 487 27.13 -2.80 18.19
CA PHE A 487 26.02 -3.20 17.32
C PHE A 487 26.27 -4.56 16.68
N TYR A 488 25.41 -5.54 16.99
CA TYR A 488 25.53 -6.90 16.50
C TYR A 488 24.69 -7.13 15.24
N ASP A 489 25.34 -7.59 14.16
CA ASP A 489 24.65 -8.00 12.93
C ASP A 489 24.63 -9.54 12.84
N ASN A 490 23.43 -10.11 12.65
CA ASN A 490 23.21 -11.56 12.63
C ASN A 490 23.85 -12.26 11.42
N TYR A 491 24.06 -11.53 10.30
CA TYR A 491 24.73 -12.09 9.14
C TYR A 491 26.24 -12.05 9.29
N LEU A 492 26.75 -10.92 9.81
CA LEU A 492 28.18 -10.76 10.06
C LEU A 492 28.66 -11.64 11.22
N GLU A 493 27.78 -11.94 12.19
CA GLU A 493 28.07 -12.66 13.45
C GLU A 493 29.17 -12.00 14.30
N LEU A 494 29.31 -10.69 14.17
CA LEU A 494 30.23 -9.85 14.93
C LEU A 494 29.59 -8.54 15.33
N GLU A 495 30.12 -7.95 16.36
CA GLU A 495 29.85 -6.56 16.73
C GLU A 495 30.58 -5.61 15.77
N TYR A 496 29.89 -4.55 15.36
CA TYR A 496 30.46 -3.47 14.55
C TYR A 496 30.30 -2.14 15.27
N ASP A 497 31.38 -1.40 15.41
CA ASP A 497 31.38 -0.10 16.08
C ASP A 497 30.76 0.99 15.21
N LEU A 498 29.53 1.40 15.53
CA LEU A 498 28.82 2.52 14.92
C LEU A 498 29.01 3.87 15.64
N SER A 499 29.80 3.93 16.73
CA SER A 499 29.95 5.14 17.57
C SER A 499 30.53 6.33 16.83
N LYS A 500 31.22 6.13 15.72
CA LYS A 500 31.77 7.20 14.87
C LYS A 500 30.88 7.61 13.70
N VAL A 501 29.76 6.91 13.48
CA VAL A 501 28.78 7.25 12.45
C VAL A 501 27.98 8.46 12.90
N LEU A 502 27.83 9.45 12.04
CA LEU A 502 26.93 10.57 12.29
C LEU A 502 25.56 10.24 11.71
N PHE A 503 24.62 9.87 12.57
CA PHE A 503 23.24 9.63 12.19
C PHE A 503 22.45 10.93 12.11
N ILE A 504 21.64 11.07 11.06
CA ILE A 504 20.68 12.15 10.88
C ILE A 504 19.35 11.51 10.47
N ALA A 505 18.29 11.80 11.20
CA ALA A 505 16.97 11.28 10.90
C ALA A 505 16.12 12.32 10.11
N THR A 506 15.17 11.85 9.32
CA THR A 506 14.15 12.70 8.73
C THR A 506 12.76 12.12 9.00
N ALA A 507 11.78 12.97 9.24
CA ALA A 507 10.38 12.59 9.43
C ALA A 507 9.44 13.61 8.78
N ASN A 508 8.23 13.16 8.45
CA ASN A 508 7.17 14.06 8.02
C ASN A 508 6.23 14.41 9.19
N ASN A 509 6.02 13.47 10.10
CA ASN A 509 5.16 13.65 11.26
C ASN A 509 5.82 13.11 12.54
N LEU A 510 5.98 13.99 13.52
CA LEU A 510 6.57 13.63 14.81
C LEU A 510 5.73 12.64 15.63
N GLN A 511 4.40 12.70 15.47
CA GLN A 511 3.47 11.86 16.25
C GLN A 511 3.58 10.38 15.90
N ASN A 512 4.05 10.05 14.71
CA ASN A 512 4.20 8.68 14.25
C ASN A 512 5.54 8.05 14.70
N ILE A 513 6.43 8.83 15.31
CA ILE A 513 7.71 8.30 15.85
C ILE A 513 7.43 7.74 17.24
N GLN A 514 7.90 6.52 17.49
CA GLN A 514 7.82 5.91 18.82
C GLN A 514 8.43 6.83 19.89
N PRO A 515 7.80 6.98 21.08
CA PRO A 515 8.27 7.86 22.14
C PRO A 515 9.74 7.60 22.52
N ALA A 516 10.13 6.34 22.65
CA ALA A 516 11.50 5.94 23.02
C ALA A 516 12.57 6.39 21.98
N LEU A 517 12.24 6.37 20.70
CA LEU A 517 13.10 6.91 19.64
C LEU A 517 13.13 8.43 19.68
N ARG A 518 11.96 9.06 19.90
CA ARG A 518 11.83 10.52 19.93
C ARG A 518 12.68 11.16 21.01
N ASP A 519 12.80 10.52 22.17
CA ASP A 519 13.59 11.03 23.31
C ASP A 519 15.10 11.08 23.01
N ARG A 520 15.57 10.38 21.98
CA ARG A 520 16.97 10.38 21.53
C ARG A 520 17.26 11.36 20.40
N LEU A 521 16.20 12.02 19.89
CA LEU A 521 16.27 12.90 18.74
C LEU A 521 16.28 14.37 19.15
N GLU A 522 17.21 15.14 18.61
CA GLU A 522 17.16 16.59 18.62
C GLU A 522 16.33 17.06 17.42
N ILE A 523 15.11 17.49 17.71
CA ILE A 523 14.11 17.82 16.70
C ILE A 523 14.36 19.22 16.16
N ILE A 524 14.46 19.34 14.85
CA ILE A 524 14.53 20.60 14.11
C ILE A 524 13.33 20.65 13.16
N ASP A 525 12.37 21.51 13.50
CA ASP A 525 11.17 21.70 12.70
C ASP A 525 11.47 22.57 11.48
N LEU A 526 11.16 22.03 10.30
CA LEU A 526 11.25 22.73 9.03
C LEU A 526 9.87 23.14 8.56
N GLY A 527 9.62 24.45 8.51
CA GLY A 527 8.40 25.02 7.94
C GLY A 527 8.38 25.00 6.41
N GLY A 528 7.21 25.25 5.84
CA GLY A 528 7.05 25.43 4.40
C GLY A 528 7.71 26.71 3.90
N TYR A 529 7.98 26.73 2.59
CA TYR A 529 8.54 27.91 1.91
C TYR A 529 7.46 28.92 1.51
N ALA A 530 7.80 30.19 1.63
CA ALA A 530 7.04 31.28 1.03
C ALA A 530 7.19 31.27 -0.51
N VAL A 531 6.32 32.01 -1.21
CA VAL A 531 6.36 32.09 -2.69
C VAL A 531 7.70 32.67 -3.14
N GLU A 532 8.20 33.68 -2.44
CA GLU A 532 9.47 34.35 -2.68
C GLU A 532 10.65 33.40 -2.49
N GLU A 533 10.62 32.58 -1.43
CA GLU A 533 11.64 31.54 -1.20
C GLU A 533 11.61 30.48 -2.30
N LYS A 534 10.43 30.01 -2.70
CA LYS A 534 10.30 29.05 -3.82
C LYS A 534 10.82 29.57 -5.13
N LEU A 535 10.60 30.87 -5.39
CA LEU A 535 11.11 31.57 -6.58
C LEU A 535 12.64 31.54 -6.59
N GLU A 536 13.28 31.94 -5.49
CA GLU A 536 14.73 31.95 -5.38
C GLU A 536 15.33 30.51 -5.43
N ILE A 537 14.69 29.55 -4.77
CA ILE A 537 15.08 28.13 -4.85
C ILE A 537 14.97 27.62 -6.29
N ALA A 538 13.89 27.97 -7.00
CA ALA A 538 13.75 27.58 -8.40
C ALA A 538 14.88 28.12 -9.28
N LYS A 539 15.22 29.40 -9.12
CA LYS A 539 16.28 30.06 -9.90
C LYS A 539 17.67 29.50 -9.58
N ARG A 540 17.99 29.38 -8.28
CA ARG A 540 19.35 29.01 -7.87
C ARG A 540 19.63 27.51 -7.95
N HIS A 541 18.62 26.68 -7.75
CA HIS A 541 18.83 25.22 -7.60
C HIS A 541 18.05 24.38 -8.62
N LEU A 542 16.71 24.57 -8.75
CA LEU A 542 15.89 23.65 -9.55
C LEU A 542 16.15 23.81 -11.05
N ILE A 543 16.12 25.02 -11.56
CA ILE A 543 16.32 25.29 -12.99
C ILE A 543 17.71 24.85 -13.46
N PRO A 544 18.83 25.22 -12.78
CA PRO A 544 20.15 24.74 -13.18
C PRO A 544 20.27 23.22 -13.15
N LYS A 545 19.80 22.58 -12.08
CA LYS A 545 19.77 21.12 -11.92
C LYS A 545 19.00 20.43 -13.05
N GLN A 546 17.82 20.94 -13.37
CA GLN A 546 16.97 20.35 -14.43
C GLN A 546 17.53 20.61 -15.83
N LYS A 547 18.17 21.75 -16.06
CA LYS A 547 18.89 22.02 -17.32
C LYS A 547 20.00 21.00 -17.55
N GLU A 548 20.80 20.73 -16.54
CA GLU A 548 21.88 19.75 -16.59
C GLU A 548 21.33 18.33 -16.83
N ALA A 549 20.32 17.92 -16.03
CA ALA A 549 19.70 16.61 -16.12
C ALA A 549 19.06 16.32 -17.49
N HIS A 550 18.63 17.36 -18.22
CA HIS A 550 18.00 17.22 -19.54
C HIS A 550 18.94 17.60 -20.71
N GLY A 551 20.25 17.80 -20.47
CA GLY A 551 21.23 18.10 -21.51
C GLY A 551 21.05 19.46 -22.18
N LEU A 552 20.33 20.41 -21.57
CA LEU A 552 20.06 21.73 -22.08
C LEU A 552 21.20 22.71 -21.74
N LYS A 553 21.76 23.38 -22.71
CA LYS A 553 22.75 24.43 -22.48
C LYS A 553 22.09 25.67 -21.88
N THR A 554 22.80 26.39 -21.03
CA THR A 554 22.29 27.61 -20.36
C THR A 554 21.81 28.70 -21.34
N THR A 555 22.35 28.77 -22.54
CA THR A 555 21.99 29.72 -23.58
C THR A 555 20.70 29.39 -24.33
N ASN A 556 20.14 28.19 -24.18
CA ASN A 556 19.04 27.70 -25.00
C ASN A 556 17.69 28.33 -24.62
N PHE A 557 17.46 28.59 -23.32
CA PHE A 557 16.27 29.29 -22.90
C PHE A 557 16.33 29.80 -21.44
N THR A 558 15.42 30.72 -21.09
CA THR A 558 15.24 31.25 -19.75
C THR A 558 13.78 31.21 -19.34
N ILE A 559 13.56 31.07 -18.03
CA ILE A 559 12.24 31.20 -17.39
C ILE A 559 12.32 32.44 -16.49
N ASN A 560 11.49 33.44 -16.77
CA ASN A 560 11.49 34.67 -15.97
C ASN A 560 10.70 34.51 -14.67
N ASP A 561 10.94 35.41 -13.72
CA ASP A 561 10.37 35.37 -12.37
C ASP A 561 8.84 35.28 -12.39
N LYS A 562 8.17 36.08 -13.24
CA LYS A 562 6.69 36.08 -13.37
C LYS A 562 6.13 34.74 -13.81
N ILE A 563 6.87 34.01 -14.65
CA ILE A 563 6.45 32.68 -15.10
C ILE A 563 6.65 31.63 -13.99
N ILE A 564 7.74 31.73 -13.23
CA ILE A 564 7.96 30.84 -12.07
C ILE A 564 6.87 31.10 -11.02
N GLU A 565 6.56 32.36 -10.73
CA GLU A 565 5.46 32.72 -9.81
C GLU A 565 4.12 32.17 -10.30
N LYS A 566 3.82 32.31 -11.62
CA LYS A 566 2.61 31.74 -12.21
C LYS A 566 2.56 30.20 -11.99
N ILE A 567 3.67 29.49 -12.18
CA ILE A 567 3.72 28.04 -11.95
C ILE A 567 3.47 27.74 -10.46
N ILE A 568 4.09 28.47 -9.55
CA ILE A 568 3.93 28.30 -8.11
C ILE A 568 2.47 28.51 -7.68
N GLN A 569 1.82 29.57 -8.17
CA GLN A 569 0.49 29.99 -7.73
C GLN A 569 -0.64 29.19 -8.39
N GLU A 570 -0.50 28.85 -9.69
CA GLU A 570 -1.58 28.27 -10.47
C GLU A 570 -1.47 26.76 -10.66
N TYR A 571 -0.27 26.17 -10.47
CA TYR A 571 -0.04 24.75 -10.74
C TYR A 571 0.43 23.95 -9.53
N THR A 572 0.79 24.61 -8.41
CA THR A 572 1.25 23.90 -7.18
C THR A 572 0.47 24.35 -5.94
N ARG A 573 0.22 23.38 -5.04
CA ARG A 573 -0.35 23.62 -3.69
C ARG A 573 0.44 22.84 -2.64
N GLU A 574 1.75 22.99 -2.62
CA GLU A 574 2.64 22.28 -1.70
C GLU A 574 3.39 23.25 -0.78
N SER A 575 3.80 22.80 0.39
CA SER A 575 4.69 23.55 1.28
C SER A 575 6.14 23.59 0.77
N GLY A 576 6.57 22.51 0.12
CA GLY A 576 7.91 22.39 -0.42
C GLY A 576 8.01 22.84 -1.88
N VAL A 577 8.95 22.23 -2.61
CA VAL A 577 9.24 22.52 -4.01
C VAL A 577 9.25 21.26 -4.90
N ARG A 578 8.64 20.16 -4.44
CA ARG A 578 8.69 18.88 -5.18
C ARG A 578 7.81 18.89 -6.44
N GLU A 579 6.61 19.45 -6.37
CA GLU A 579 5.75 19.62 -7.53
C GLU A 579 6.31 20.67 -8.47
N LEU A 580 6.85 21.76 -7.92
CA LEU A 580 7.52 22.80 -8.68
C LEU A 580 8.72 22.20 -9.48
N ASP A 581 9.55 21.37 -8.86
CA ASP A 581 10.65 20.65 -9.54
C ASP A 581 10.13 19.76 -10.68
N ARG A 582 9.01 19.05 -10.46
CA ARG A 582 8.35 18.22 -11.50
C ARG A 582 7.81 19.04 -12.67
N HIS A 583 7.20 20.19 -12.39
CA HIS A 583 6.69 21.08 -13.45
C HIS A 583 7.81 21.71 -14.25
N ILE A 584 8.87 22.17 -13.57
CA ILE A 584 10.09 22.66 -14.24
C ILE A 584 10.70 21.53 -15.11
N ALA A 585 10.82 20.32 -14.59
CA ALA A 585 11.31 19.16 -15.35
C ALA A 585 10.45 18.86 -16.60
N SER A 586 9.11 19.03 -16.49
CA SER A 586 8.21 18.86 -17.66
C SER A 586 8.44 19.91 -18.73
N ILE A 587 8.68 21.15 -18.34
CA ILE A 587 9.06 22.22 -19.27
C ILE A 587 10.42 21.91 -19.92
N MET A 588 11.41 21.45 -19.12
CA MET A 588 12.73 21.08 -19.66
C MET A 588 12.64 19.91 -20.66
N ARG A 589 11.85 18.88 -20.36
CA ARG A 589 11.63 17.76 -21.29
C ARG A 589 11.00 18.21 -22.61
N ASN A 590 10.03 19.13 -22.56
CA ASN A 590 9.42 19.66 -23.75
C ASN A 590 10.46 20.44 -24.60
N GLN A 591 11.27 21.28 -23.96
CA GLN A 591 12.32 22.02 -24.64
C GLN A 591 13.42 21.10 -25.19
N ALA A 592 13.81 20.05 -24.49
CA ALA A 592 14.74 19.04 -24.96
C ALA A 592 14.18 18.27 -26.17
N LYS A 593 12.88 17.96 -26.18
CA LYS A 593 12.20 17.35 -27.33
C LYS A 593 12.21 18.28 -28.55
N GLU A 594 11.83 19.54 -28.41
CA GLU A 594 11.81 20.52 -29.49
C GLU A 594 13.24 20.71 -30.08
N LEU A 595 14.27 20.76 -29.21
CA LEU A 595 15.67 20.82 -29.62
C LEU A 595 16.11 19.58 -30.42
N ALA A 596 15.73 18.39 -29.92
CA ALA A 596 16.09 17.13 -30.58
C ALA A 596 15.40 16.94 -31.94
N LEU A 597 14.23 17.53 -32.15
CA LEU A 597 13.50 17.53 -33.41
C LEU A 597 13.99 18.63 -34.38
N ASN A 598 15.02 19.40 -34.01
CA ASN A 598 15.49 20.59 -34.74
C ASN A 598 14.42 21.66 -34.99
N GLU A 599 13.40 21.70 -34.10
CA GLU A 599 12.39 22.76 -34.12
C GLU A 599 12.92 24.05 -33.49
N LYS A 600 12.31 25.19 -33.79
CA LYS A 600 12.72 26.48 -33.21
C LYS A 600 12.40 26.49 -31.69
N VAL A 601 13.42 26.25 -30.89
CA VAL A 601 13.35 26.39 -29.45
C VAL A 601 13.18 27.85 -29.06
N ARG A 602 12.20 28.22 -28.27
CA ARG A 602 11.98 29.57 -27.80
C ARG A 602 12.99 29.96 -26.71
N ALA A 603 13.68 31.05 -26.90
CA ALA A 603 14.68 31.54 -25.93
C ALA A 603 14.03 31.89 -24.56
N ASN A 604 12.78 32.33 -24.55
CA ASN A 604 12.03 32.70 -23.35
C ASN A 604 10.71 31.91 -23.26
N ILE A 605 10.46 31.30 -22.15
CA ILE A 605 9.18 30.62 -21.87
C ILE A 605 8.11 31.67 -21.52
N SER A 606 6.99 31.65 -22.25
CA SER A 606 5.82 32.49 -22.00
C SER A 606 4.75 31.77 -21.15
N GLY A 607 3.77 32.53 -20.65
CA GLY A 607 2.61 31.96 -19.94
C GLY A 607 1.79 30.98 -20.79
N HIS A 608 1.69 31.25 -22.12
CA HIS A 608 1.02 30.37 -23.06
C HIS A 608 1.80 29.04 -23.26
N ASP A 609 3.14 29.09 -23.25
CA ASP A 609 3.93 27.87 -23.32
C ASP A 609 3.75 27.00 -22.08
N VAL A 610 3.64 27.61 -20.89
CA VAL A 610 3.31 26.92 -19.65
C VAL A 610 1.97 26.19 -19.77
N GLU A 611 0.93 26.89 -20.25
CA GLU A 611 -0.41 26.29 -20.43
C GLU A 611 -0.42 25.17 -21.50
N ARG A 612 0.36 25.32 -22.57
CA ARG A 612 0.52 24.29 -23.60
C ARG A 612 1.20 23.03 -23.03
N ILE A 613 2.19 23.19 -22.15
CA ILE A 613 3.01 22.08 -21.63
C ILE A 613 2.38 21.43 -20.39
N LEU A 614 1.88 22.22 -19.46
CA LEU A 614 1.35 21.77 -18.17
C LEU A 614 -0.18 21.61 -18.15
N GLY A 615 -0.85 22.08 -19.19
CA GLY A 615 -2.31 22.15 -19.26
C GLY A 615 -2.87 23.44 -18.67
N LYS A 616 -4.21 23.49 -18.54
CA LYS A 616 -4.89 24.64 -17.92
C LYS A 616 -4.50 24.76 -16.44
N PRO A 617 -4.48 25.99 -15.88
CA PRO A 617 -4.25 26.19 -14.45
C PRO A 617 -5.16 25.31 -13.59
N LYS A 618 -4.57 24.64 -12.61
CA LYS A 618 -5.29 23.77 -11.67
C LYS A 618 -5.98 24.56 -10.56
N TYR A 619 -5.43 25.70 -10.22
CA TYR A 619 -5.87 26.54 -9.12
C TYR A 619 -6.15 27.96 -9.64
N SER A 620 -7.36 28.45 -9.38
CA SER A 620 -7.74 29.83 -9.70
C SER A 620 -8.01 30.61 -8.41
N ASN A 621 -7.55 31.85 -8.37
CA ASN A 621 -7.81 32.76 -7.25
C ASN A 621 -9.22 33.39 -7.30
N ASP A 622 -10.07 33.00 -8.26
CA ASP A 622 -11.38 33.65 -8.49
C ASP A 622 -12.45 33.27 -7.45
N LEU A 623 -12.25 32.19 -6.71
CA LEU A 623 -13.16 31.75 -5.63
C LEU A 623 -13.36 32.82 -4.54
N TYR A 624 -12.43 33.77 -4.40
CA TYR A 624 -12.46 34.80 -3.33
C TYR A 624 -13.28 36.03 -3.68
N LYS A 625 -13.63 36.24 -4.94
CA LYS A 625 -14.39 37.41 -5.40
C LYS A 625 -15.89 37.31 -5.07
N SER A 626 -16.38 36.10 -4.73
CA SER A 626 -17.81 35.83 -4.55
C SER A 626 -18.28 35.74 -3.10
N VAL A 627 -17.41 35.93 -2.08
CA VAL A 627 -17.75 35.81 -0.65
C VAL A 627 -18.43 37.09 -0.15
N ASN A 628 -19.55 37.48 -0.75
CA ASN A 628 -20.34 38.62 -0.31
C ASN A 628 -21.74 38.17 0.15
N ILE A 629 -21.84 36.97 0.72
CA ILE A 629 -23.09 36.36 1.17
C ILE A 629 -23.01 36.12 2.68
N PRO A 630 -24.08 36.48 3.46
CA PRO A 630 -24.14 36.13 4.86
C PRO A 630 -24.02 34.63 5.10
N GLY A 631 -23.34 34.23 6.17
CA GLY A 631 -23.13 32.85 6.50
C GLY A 631 -21.83 32.22 5.92
N VAL A 632 -21.01 32.99 5.21
CA VAL A 632 -19.73 32.50 4.67
C VAL A 632 -18.57 33.20 5.38
N ALA A 633 -17.63 32.38 5.92
CA ALA A 633 -16.41 32.85 6.57
C ALA A 633 -15.20 32.07 6.07
N ILE A 634 -14.01 32.70 6.11
CA ILE A 634 -12.78 32.10 5.68
C ILE A 634 -11.93 31.75 6.90
N GLY A 635 -11.63 30.47 7.06
CA GLY A 635 -10.70 29.94 8.05
C GLY A 635 -9.33 29.61 7.46
N LEU A 636 -8.34 29.45 8.32
CA LEU A 636 -7.00 29.02 7.97
C LEU A 636 -6.73 27.64 8.58
N ALA A 637 -6.33 26.69 7.74
CA ALA A 637 -5.95 25.35 8.13
C ALA A 637 -4.46 25.10 7.91
N TRP A 638 -3.94 24.15 8.65
CA TRP A 638 -2.63 23.56 8.43
C TRP A 638 -2.80 22.08 8.11
N THR A 639 -2.10 21.60 7.09
CA THR A 639 -2.11 20.21 6.65
C THR A 639 -0.66 19.75 6.46
N TYR A 640 -0.45 18.44 6.31
CA TYR A 640 0.89 17.87 6.02
C TYR A 640 1.53 18.40 4.73
N VAL A 641 0.73 18.93 3.81
CA VAL A 641 1.21 19.56 2.57
C VAL A 641 1.36 21.07 2.69
N GLY A 642 1.00 21.66 3.82
CA GLY A 642 1.13 23.08 4.14
C GLY A 642 -0.13 23.77 4.61
N GLY A 643 -0.05 25.10 4.72
CA GLY A 643 -1.23 25.90 5.03
C GLY A 643 -2.20 25.97 3.88
N ASP A 644 -3.48 25.94 4.19
CA ASP A 644 -4.56 26.12 3.23
C ASP A 644 -5.67 27.02 3.82
N ILE A 645 -6.56 27.49 2.99
CA ILE A 645 -7.73 28.22 3.42
C ILE A 645 -8.95 27.32 3.36
N LEU A 646 -9.87 27.54 4.30
CA LEU A 646 -11.12 26.81 4.39
C LEU A 646 -12.29 27.78 4.28
N PHE A 647 -13.20 27.53 3.36
CA PHE A 647 -14.50 28.17 3.36
C PHE A 647 -15.42 27.45 4.33
N MET A 648 -16.12 28.23 5.15
CA MET A 648 -17.13 27.73 6.07
C MET A 648 -18.44 28.39 5.70
N GLU A 649 -19.38 27.60 5.22
CA GLU A 649 -20.68 28.01 4.77
C GLU A 649 -21.74 27.56 5.78
N THR A 650 -22.48 28.49 6.35
CA THR A 650 -23.62 28.21 7.21
C THR A 650 -24.91 28.60 6.53
N SER A 651 -25.82 27.67 6.41
CA SER A 651 -27.18 27.86 5.92
C SER A 651 -28.19 27.61 7.03
N LEU A 652 -29.24 28.44 7.08
CA LEU A 652 -30.34 28.30 7.99
C LEU A 652 -31.60 27.88 7.23
N SER A 653 -32.25 26.83 7.68
CA SER A 653 -33.55 26.37 7.15
C SER A 653 -34.61 26.32 8.27
N GLU A 654 -35.87 26.27 7.95
CA GLU A 654 -36.91 26.02 8.95
C GLU A 654 -36.77 24.63 9.53
N GLY A 655 -36.93 24.48 10.86
CA GLY A 655 -36.70 23.20 11.51
C GLY A 655 -36.81 23.30 13.03
N LYS A 656 -36.17 22.33 13.72
CA LYS A 656 -36.27 22.15 15.20
C LYS A 656 -34.95 22.46 15.91
N GLY A 657 -34.07 23.26 15.34
CA GLY A 657 -32.78 23.60 15.96
C GLY A 657 -31.66 22.56 15.76
N GLU A 658 -31.79 21.65 14.78
CA GLU A 658 -30.78 20.62 14.54
C GLU A 658 -29.52 21.21 13.92
N LEU A 659 -28.36 20.78 14.44
CA LEU A 659 -27.06 21.10 13.87
C LEU A 659 -26.61 19.96 12.93
N LYS A 660 -26.50 20.28 11.64
CA LYS A 660 -25.95 19.36 10.64
C LYS A 660 -24.58 19.87 10.18
N ILE A 661 -23.59 18.99 10.14
CA ILE A 661 -22.23 19.31 9.74
C ILE A 661 -21.81 18.40 8.62
N THR A 662 -21.29 18.94 7.52
CA THR A 662 -20.83 18.20 6.35
C THR A 662 -19.48 18.72 5.85
N GLY A 663 -18.69 17.91 5.13
CA GLY A 663 -17.38 18.28 4.59
C GLY A 663 -16.22 17.39 5.06
N ASN A 664 -16.51 16.14 5.46
CA ASN A 664 -15.51 15.16 5.94
C ASN A 664 -14.68 15.67 7.13
N LEU A 665 -15.41 16.14 8.17
CA LEU A 665 -14.83 16.73 9.38
C LEU A 665 -14.62 15.64 10.46
N GLY A 666 -13.46 15.69 11.10
CA GLY A 666 -13.14 14.86 12.25
C GLY A 666 -13.90 15.26 13.51
N ASN A 667 -13.76 14.49 14.56
CA ASN A 667 -14.54 14.66 15.80
C ASN A 667 -14.19 15.96 16.52
N VAL A 668 -12.92 16.35 16.58
CA VAL A 668 -12.48 17.60 17.24
C VAL A 668 -13.10 18.83 16.56
N MET A 669 -13.16 18.80 15.24
CA MET A 669 -13.76 19.90 14.47
C MET A 669 -15.29 19.97 14.63
N LYS A 670 -15.97 18.83 14.79
CA LYS A 670 -17.40 18.75 15.11
C LYS A 670 -17.71 19.28 16.52
N GLU A 671 -16.89 18.92 17.48
CA GLU A 671 -16.98 19.45 18.86
C GLU A 671 -16.76 20.96 18.89
N SER A 672 -15.80 21.47 18.11
CA SER A 672 -15.57 22.90 17.96
C SER A 672 -16.77 23.64 17.39
N ALA A 673 -17.47 23.06 16.41
CA ALA A 673 -18.72 23.61 15.86
C ALA A 673 -19.84 23.63 16.91
N SER A 674 -19.97 22.58 17.70
CA SER A 674 -20.96 22.49 18.80
C SER A 674 -20.66 23.52 19.88
N THR A 675 -19.39 23.71 20.25
CA THR A 675 -18.93 24.74 21.21
C THR A 675 -19.25 26.14 20.70
N ALA A 676 -18.98 26.42 19.42
CA ALA A 676 -19.29 27.68 18.76
C ALA A 676 -20.78 27.99 18.79
N LEU A 677 -21.64 27.02 18.49
CA LEU A 677 -23.09 27.19 18.53
C LEU A 677 -23.58 27.42 19.98
N SER A 678 -23.09 26.61 20.94
CA SER A 678 -23.47 26.77 22.36
C SER A 678 -23.11 28.16 22.90
N TYR A 679 -21.94 28.68 22.55
CA TYR A 679 -21.54 30.02 22.94
C TYR A 679 -22.48 31.10 22.29
N LEU A 680 -22.83 30.94 21.02
CA LEU A 680 -23.75 31.88 20.35
C LEU A 680 -25.11 31.84 20.99
N GLN A 681 -25.68 30.70 21.30
CA GLN A 681 -26.96 30.54 21.98
C GLN A 681 -26.96 31.20 23.36
N ALA A 682 -25.91 30.99 24.15
CA ALA A 682 -25.78 31.60 25.48
C ALA A 682 -25.68 33.15 25.43
N ASN A 683 -25.18 33.71 24.34
CA ASN A 683 -24.94 35.12 24.16
C ASN A 683 -25.84 35.77 23.08
N ALA A 684 -26.92 35.11 22.68
CA ALA A 684 -27.81 35.53 21.59
C ALA A 684 -28.26 36.97 21.69
N LYS A 685 -28.75 37.39 22.89
CA LYS A 685 -29.20 38.75 23.17
C LYS A 685 -28.09 39.78 22.93
N LYS A 686 -26.86 39.48 23.28
CA LYS A 686 -25.70 40.38 23.09
C LYS A 686 -25.45 40.67 21.62
N TYR A 687 -25.74 39.73 20.75
CA TYR A 687 -25.52 39.85 19.29
C TYR A 687 -26.80 40.21 18.52
N GLY A 688 -27.90 40.55 19.24
CA GLY A 688 -29.16 40.96 18.63
C GLY A 688 -29.91 39.78 17.95
N ILE A 689 -29.67 38.55 18.39
CA ILE A 689 -30.33 37.36 17.86
C ILE A 689 -31.46 36.94 18.78
N ASP A 690 -32.67 36.75 18.23
CA ASP A 690 -33.78 36.21 19.01
C ASP A 690 -33.50 34.73 19.35
N GLN A 691 -33.54 34.43 20.64
CA GLN A 691 -33.23 33.07 21.16
C GLN A 691 -34.19 32.02 20.60
N LYS A 692 -35.43 32.38 20.26
CA LYS A 692 -36.40 31.47 19.64
C LYS A 692 -36.03 31.03 18.24
N LEU A 693 -35.14 31.73 17.56
CA LEU A 693 -34.67 31.37 16.23
C LEU A 693 -33.85 30.07 16.27
N PHE A 694 -33.16 29.81 17.36
CA PHE A 694 -32.35 28.59 17.47
C PHE A 694 -33.24 27.33 17.55
N ASP A 695 -34.45 27.43 18.08
CA ASP A 695 -35.41 26.34 18.17
C ASP A 695 -36.21 26.14 16.87
N LYS A 696 -36.26 27.20 16.00
CA LYS A 696 -37.08 27.24 14.78
C LYS A 696 -36.25 27.10 13.50
N ARG A 697 -34.94 27.07 13.58
CA ARG A 697 -34.05 27.02 12.44
C ARG A 697 -33.06 25.89 12.60
N ASN A 698 -33.03 24.97 11.64
CA ASN A 698 -31.93 24.02 11.51
C ASN A 698 -30.69 24.74 10.96
N ILE A 699 -29.54 24.38 11.47
CA ILE A 699 -28.25 24.98 11.15
C ILE A 699 -27.45 23.96 10.38
N HIS A 700 -27.09 24.26 9.14
CA HIS A 700 -26.23 23.42 8.34
C HIS A 700 -24.90 24.11 8.09
N ILE A 701 -23.83 23.56 8.65
CA ILE A 701 -22.45 24.01 8.40
C ILE A 701 -21.84 23.08 7.35
N HIS A 702 -21.39 23.64 6.26
CA HIS A 702 -20.68 22.92 5.19
C HIS A 702 -19.29 23.49 5.02
N VAL A 703 -18.28 22.57 4.98
CA VAL A 703 -16.90 22.91 4.62
C VAL A 703 -16.59 22.21 3.29
N PRO A 704 -16.54 22.97 2.18
CA PRO A 704 -16.26 22.41 0.85
C PRO A 704 -14.97 21.60 0.78
N GLU A 705 -14.74 20.88 -0.34
CA GLU A 705 -13.61 19.97 -0.54
C GLU A 705 -13.63 18.72 0.40
N GLY A 706 -14.77 18.04 0.45
CA GLY A 706 -14.99 16.85 1.30
C GLY A 706 -14.07 15.63 0.99
N ALA A 707 -13.31 15.67 -0.11
CA ALA A 707 -12.33 14.63 -0.44
C ALA A 707 -11.13 14.61 0.53
N VAL A 708 -10.83 15.74 1.20
CA VAL A 708 -9.72 15.86 2.14
C VAL A 708 -10.26 15.84 3.57
N PRO A 709 -9.86 14.88 4.42
CA PRO A 709 -10.23 14.87 5.83
C PRO A 709 -9.70 16.14 6.53
N LYS A 710 -10.56 16.76 7.35
CA LYS A 710 -10.23 17.98 8.10
C LYS A 710 -10.54 17.76 9.58
N ASP A 711 -9.57 18.00 10.45
CA ASP A 711 -9.77 17.92 11.89
C ASP A 711 -8.94 18.97 12.61
N GLY A 712 -9.39 19.34 13.81
CA GLY A 712 -8.71 20.28 14.70
C GLY A 712 -9.60 21.41 15.25
N PRO A 713 -9.24 21.99 16.41
CA PRO A 713 -10.03 22.99 17.08
C PRO A 713 -9.86 24.41 16.50
N SER A 714 -8.87 24.64 15.64
CA SER A 714 -8.45 25.97 15.18
C SER A 714 -9.47 26.70 14.27
N ALA A 715 -10.53 26.02 13.86
CA ALA A 715 -11.62 26.54 13.06
C ALA A 715 -12.77 27.15 13.91
N GLY A 716 -12.71 27.09 15.22
CA GLY A 716 -13.79 27.44 16.13
C GLY A 716 -14.30 28.90 15.96
N ILE A 717 -13.37 29.84 15.90
CA ILE A 717 -13.77 31.25 15.70
C ILE A 717 -14.37 31.49 14.32
N THR A 718 -13.92 30.75 13.31
CA THR A 718 -14.46 30.85 11.93
C THR A 718 -15.86 30.28 11.85
N MET A 719 -16.11 29.13 12.45
CA MET A 719 -17.44 28.52 12.52
C MET A 719 -18.41 29.40 13.27
N MET A 720 -17.99 29.92 14.42
CA MET A 720 -18.79 30.88 15.19
C MET A 720 -19.14 32.12 14.35
N THR A 721 -18.18 32.68 13.63
CA THR A 721 -18.40 33.87 12.78
C THR A 721 -19.36 33.56 11.62
N SER A 722 -19.22 32.40 10.99
CA SER A 722 -20.12 31.94 9.92
C SER A 722 -21.56 31.77 10.44
N ILE A 723 -21.74 31.10 11.60
CA ILE A 723 -23.06 30.95 12.22
C ILE A 723 -23.65 32.29 12.61
N ALA A 724 -22.89 33.19 13.26
CA ALA A 724 -23.34 34.50 13.67
C ALA A 724 -23.73 35.38 12.47
N SER A 725 -22.95 35.34 11.41
CA SER A 725 -23.25 36.01 10.12
C SER A 725 -24.57 35.50 9.53
N ALA A 726 -24.83 34.19 9.53
CA ALA A 726 -26.08 33.62 9.04
C ALA A 726 -27.30 34.09 9.87
N PHE A 727 -27.21 34.06 11.20
CA PHE A 727 -28.31 34.46 12.08
C PHE A 727 -28.58 35.97 12.07
N THR A 728 -27.51 36.79 11.94
CA THR A 728 -27.65 38.27 11.93
C THR A 728 -27.88 38.85 10.52
N SER A 729 -27.79 38.01 9.48
CA SER A 729 -27.79 38.42 8.07
C SER A 729 -26.72 39.47 7.73
N LYS A 730 -25.70 39.61 8.56
CA LYS A 730 -24.54 40.47 8.34
C LYS A 730 -23.46 39.72 7.56
N LYS A 731 -22.84 40.42 6.63
CA LYS A 731 -21.77 39.85 5.81
C LYS A 731 -20.45 39.83 6.57
N VAL A 732 -19.60 38.86 6.27
CA VAL A 732 -18.21 38.88 6.70
C VAL A 732 -17.40 39.75 5.74
N LYS A 733 -16.51 40.59 6.27
CA LYS A 733 -15.62 41.43 5.48
C LYS A 733 -14.89 40.64 4.41
N PRO A 734 -14.80 41.14 3.16
CA PRO A 734 -14.05 40.50 2.09
C PRO A 734 -12.55 40.54 2.40
N PHE A 735 -11.82 39.53 1.91
CA PHE A 735 -10.38 39.37 2.10
C PHE A 735 -9.95 39.27 3.58
N LEU A 736 -10.82 38.83 4.46
CA LEU A 736 -10.59 38.58 5.87
C LEU A 736 -10.55 37.07 6.09
N ALA A 737 -9.50 36.57 6.73
CA ALA A 737 -9.41 35.19 7.20
C ALA A 737 -9.17 35.16 8.71
N MET A 738 -9.45 34.02 9.34
CA MET A 738 -9.28 33.89 10.78
C MET A 738 -8.87 32.47 11.18
N THR A 739 -8.19 32.36 12.34
CA THR A 739 -7.88 31.08 12.96
C THR A 739 -7.78 31.26 14.47
N GLY A 740 -8.35 30.35 15.23
CA GLY A 740 -8.35 30.36 16.70
C GLY A 740 -9.33 29.30 17.22
N GLU A 741 -9.03 28.76 18.37
CA GLU A 741 -9.93 27.91 19.12
C GLU A 741 -10.86 28.77 19.98
N ILE A 742 -12.12 28.36 20.09
CA ILE A 742 -13.11 29.03 20.93
C ILE A 742 -13.45 28.19 22.14
N THR A 743 -13.54 28.82 23.30
CA THR A 743 -14.06 28.18 24.53
C THR A 743 -15.55 28.48 24.70
N LEU A 744 -16.26 27.71 25.54
CA LEU A 744 -17.66 27.96 25.92
C LEU A 744 -17.88 29.32 26.57
N ARG A 745 -16.84 29.98 27.06
CA ARG A 745 -16.89 31.35 27.63
C ARG A 745 -16.54 32.44 26.63
N GLY A 746 -16.26 32.04 25.38
CA GLY A 746 -15.93 32.96 24.28
C GLY A 746 -14.49 33.49 24.31
N GLN A 747 -13.58 32.87 25.07
CA GLN A 747 -12.15 33.17 24.98
C GLN A 747 -11.61 32.56 23.68
N VAL A 748 -10.67 33.25 23.05
CA VAL A 748 -9.95 32.79 21.88
C VAL A 748 -8.59 32.26 22.34
N LEU A 749 -8.34 30.98 22.11
CA LEU A 749 -7.10 30.28 22.46
C LEU A 749 -6.11 30.24 21.28
N PRO A 750 -4.80 30.18 21.58
CA PRO A 750 -3.76 30.08 20.58
C PRO A 750 -3.81 28.74 19.85
N VAL A 751 -3.35 28.75 18.61
CA VAL A 751 -3.34 27.60 17.72
C VAL A 751 -1.97 27.44 17.05
N GLY A 752 -1.64 26.19 16.63
CA GLY A 752 -0.39 25.91 15.98
C GLY A 752 -0.41 26.17 14.45
N GLY A 753 0.78 26.07 13.82
CA GLY A 753 0.96 26.22 12.38
C GLY A 753 0.70 27.63 11.85
N ILE A 754 1.01 28.66 12.64
CA ILE A 754 0.74 30.07 12.29
C ILE A 754 1.51 30.48 11.04
N LYS A 755 2.78 30.11 10.91
CA LYS A 755 3.58 30.45 9.73
C LYS A 755 2.92 29.93 8.44
N GLU A 756 2.56 28.67 8.40
CA GLU A 756 1.95 28.02 7.24
C GLU A 756 0.57 28.63 6.92
N LYS A 757 -0.24 28.89 7.95
CA LYS A 757 -1.56 29.53 7.82
C LYS A 757 -1.47 30.93 7.25
N VAL A 758 -0.53 31.73 7.75
CA VAL A 758 -0.29 33.11 7.30
C VAL A 758 0.22 33.15 5.86
N LEU A 759 1.17 32.25 5.50
CA LEU A 759 1.63 32.11 4.12
C LEU A 759 0.52 31.67 3.17
N ALA A 760 -0.39 30.81 3.62
CA ALA A 760 -1.56 30.44 2.85
C ALA A 760 -2.52 31.60 2.65
N ALA A 761 -2.78 32.38 3.69
CA ALA A 761 -3.60 33.57 3.62
C ALA A 761 -3.03 34.57 2.59
N LYS A 762 -1.71 34.84 2.65
CA LYS A 762 -1.04 35.74 1.68
C LYS A 762 -1.16 35.21 0.25
N ARG A 763 -0.88 33.93 0.05
CA ARG A 763 -0.97 33.26 -1.26
C ARG A 763 -2.39 33.35 -1.83
N ALA A 764 -3.39 33.29 -0.96
CA ALA A 764 -4.80 33.42 -1.30
C ALA A 764 -5.26 34.87 -1.53
N GLY A 765 -4.39 35.85 -1.38
CA GLY A 765 -4.74 37.25 -1.55
C GLY A 765 -5.57 37.87 -0.40
N ILE A 766 -5.60 37.23 0.76
CA ILE A 766 -6.18 37.78 2.00
C ILE A 766 -5.42 39.06 2.37
N LYS A 767 -6.12 40.04 2.94
CA LYS A 767 -5.53 41.31 3.34
C LYS A 767 -5.49 41.49 4.86
N GLU A 768 -6.41 40.81 5.57
CA GLU A 768 -6.53 40.94 7.01
C GLU A 768 -6.71 39.57 7.65
N VAL A 769 -6.00 39.33 8.75
CA VAL A 769 -6.05 38.03 9.45
C VAL A 769 -6.36 38.26 10.92
N ILE A 770 -7.42 37.61 11.44
CA ILE A 770 -7.76 37.60 12.87
C ILE A 770 -7.16 36.36 13.51
N ILE A 771 -6.38 36.58 14.59
CA ILE A 771 -5.71 35.52 15.33
C ILE A 771 -5.72 35.78 16.84
N CYS A 772 -5.49 34.75 17.64
CA CYS A 772 -5.36 34.93 19.09
C CYS A 772 -4.16 35.83 19.44
N SER A 773 -4.34 36.71 20.44
CA SER A 773 -3.25 37.58 20.89
C SER A 773 -2.02 36.84 21.38
N GLN A 774 -2.16 35.61 21.88
CA GLN A 774 -1.03 34.78 22.30
C GLN A 774 -0.21 34.24 21.13
N ASN A 775 -0.73 34.27 19.90
CA ASN A 775 0.03 33.91 18.69
C ASN A 775 0.80 35.08 18.06
N GLU A 776 0.81 36.26 18.70
CA GLU A 776 1.62 37.41 18.24
C GLU A 776 3.10 37.03 18.14
N LYS A 777 3.64 36.32 19.12
CA LYS A 777 5.01 35.78 19.12
C LYS A 777 5.32 34.93 17.91
N ASP A 778 4.34 34.09 17.47
CA ASP A 778 4.52 33.21 16.33
C ASP A 778 4.52 33.99 15.00
N VAL A 779 3.81 35.12 14.93
CA VAL A 779 3.82 36.05 13.79
C VAL A 779 5.13 36.84 13.75
N ASP A 780 5.65 37.29 14.90
CA ASP A 780 6.91 38.02 15.01
C ASP A 780 8.12 37.15 14.57
N GLU A 781 7.97 35.83 14.63
CA GLU A 781 8.98 34.90 14.15
C GLU A 781 9.04 34.78 12.60
N ILE A 782 8.00 35.25 11.89
CA ILE A 782 7.92 35.20 10.43
C ILE A 782 8.68 36.42 9.87
N ASP A 783 9.51 36.19 8.87
CA ASP A 783 10.22 37.28 8.19
C ASP A 783 9.22 38.34 7.69
N PRO A 784 9.41 39.62 8.02
CA PRO A 784 8.53 40.70 7.61
C PRO A 784 8.29 40.81 6.10
N GLU A 785 9.23 40.38 5.26
CA GLU A 785 9.04 40.35 3.81
C GLU A 785 7.93 39.36 3.40
N PHE A 786 7.80 38.26 4.09
CA PHE A 786 6.82 37.23 3.78
C PHE A 786 5.39 37.57 4.20
N ILE A 787 5.24 38.50 5.13
CA ILE A 787 3.92 38.96 5.62
C ILE A 787 3.55 40.36 5.13
N LYS A 788 4.41 40.98 4.30
CA LYS A 788 4.17 42.30 3.74
C LYS A 788 2.83 42.38 3.01
N GLY A 789 2.00 43.35 3.39
CA GLY A 789 0.66 43.54 2.84
C GLY A 789 -0.47 42.81 3.60
N LEU A 790 -0.16 42.00 4.61
CA LEU A 790 -1.12 41.42 5.53
C LEU A 790 -1.28 42.34 6.76
N LYS A 791 -2.52 42.46 7.25
CA LYS A 791 -2.87 43.14 8.48
C LYS A 791 -3.29 42.13 9.54
N PHE A 792 -2.63 42.11 10.69
CA PHE A 792 -3.00 41.22 11.79
C PHE A 792 -3.89 41.90 12.79
N ARG A 793 -4.94 41.18 13.22
CA ARG A 793 -5.85 41.62 14.30
C ARG A 793 -5.76 40.60 15.44
N TYR A 794 -5.14 41.04 16.51
CA TYR A 794 -4.94 40.20 17.69
C TYR A 794 -6.15 40.32 18.60
N VAL A 795 -6.79 39.20 18.92
CA VAL A 795 -8.03 39.13 19.70
C VAL A 795 -7.88 38.22 20.92
N LYS A 796 -8.63 38.50 21.98
CA LYS A 796 -8.71 37.68 23.19
C LYS A 796 -10.06 37.02 23.36
N ASN A 797 -11.10 37.62 22.81
CA ASN A 797 -12.49 37.20 22.99
C ASN A 797 -13.26 37.19 21.67
N MET A 798 -14.25 36.32 21.57
CA MET A 798 -15.09 36.16 20.40
C MET A 798 -15.89 37.45 20.02
N SER A 799 -16.24 38.30 21.01
CA SER A 799 -16.87 39.56 20.72
C SER A 799 -16.00 40.48 19.85
N GLN A 800 -14.69 40.55 20.14
CA GLN A 800 -13.76 41.32 19.30
C GLN A 800 -13.66 40.74 17.86
N VAL A 801 -13.75 39.39 17.74
CA VAL A 801 -13.75 38.75 16.42
C VAL A 801 -14.95 39.19 15.61
N LEU A 802 -16.15 39.12 16.18
CA LEU A 802 -17.38 39.51 15.48
C LEU A 802 -17.44 40.99 15.14
N ASP A 803 -16.98 41.87 16.07
CA ASP A 803 -16.91 43.34 15.85
C ASP A 803 -15.96 43.70 14.69
N LEU A 804 -14.89 42.92 14.51
CA LEU A 804 -13.91 43.10 13.44
C LEU A 804 -14.36 42.45 12.13
N ALA A 805 -15.08 41.34 12.21
CA ALA A 805 -15.38 40.48 11.05
C ALA A 805 -16.71 40.85 10.35
N LEU A 806 -17.76 41.29 11.08
CA LEU A 806 -19.09 41.50 10.54
C LEU A 806 -19.30 42.95 10.14
N GLU A 807 -19.92 43.18 8.97
CA GLU A 807 -20.32 44.45 8.42
C GLU A 807 -21.82 44.69 8.54
#